data_38a1771cfa8849f56baf7e7944e4ee1e
#
_entry.id   38a1771cfa8849f56baf7e7944e4ee1e
#
_cell.length_a   1.000
_cell.length_b   1.000
_cell.length_c   1.000
_cell.angle_alpha   90.00
_cell.angle_beta   90.00
_cell.angle_gamma   90.00
#
_symmetry.space_group_name_H-M   'P 1'
#
loop_
_entity.id
_entity.type
_entity.pdbx_description
1 polymer ?
#
loop_
_entity_poly.entity_id
_entity_poly.type
_entity_poly.pdbx_seq_one_letter_code
_entity_poly.pdbx_strand_id
1 'polypeptide(L)'
;MKVCLISAPTANQFDSRAVGETEAARIMGELAPVGILSLAAVLEAKGLQPQVVDLNRVYYSWLQDSNRDKASFCSFAGAYFAGRDFAGVDFFGFSTVCSSYPLTLRIAAEVKRAHPESAVVLGGPQASVVDISTLRAFPWIDLVVRGEAEQTLPELVDALTAGRSLAEIPGITFRGNGDGGIVRNPEAPLVADLDALPFPAFHLFPDVRFCRHFPLELGRGCPFSCTFCSTNDFFRRRFRLKSPAQMLADMRRVKQTYGISSFELVHDMFTVDRKRVVEFCEALLQSGEEFTWGSSARTDCVDEELIALMAKAGCRGIFFGIETGSRRMQKIIDKGLELNDSTERVRSCDKFKINTAVSLMAGFPDETMDDLRDTAAFFVDSLRYDHADPQLSILAPLAGTPIQTQYKDSLVLNDDVADMSYRGWQQEPQDHAMITAHPEIFSSFYAVPMPYLEREFLKELRDFLLCGMRAFRKLLLGLHQDSGNVVHVFQQWQEWRTRNGLHFSNGDRTAYYAQTSFPADFFRFVRLHYIPAASKAPLAMTALVEYETALLGRDHESDAVGDNPGQVSDSSSDDMEGLLSPDSRLQLRRGVNVITIPADYQEIVRRLRQRGPLHDIAEKPVKLAIRRTPAGPAEVRQLTPLSAELLGLCEEGLTVQEITGEFLLRNIEIPGVPPEKACLAGIEILRQQRLIALA
;
A
#
# COMPACT_ATOMS: atom_id res chain seq x y z
N MET A 1 38.35 -6.12 11.26
CA MET A 1 37.65 -5.66 10.04
C MET A 1 36.50 -4.76 10.45
N LYS A 2 36.40 -3.56 9.88
CA LYS A 2 35.26 -2.66 10.03
C LYS A 2 34.24 -2.96 8.93
N VAL A 3 32.99 -3.18 9.32
CA VAL A 3 31.89 -3.58 8.43
C VAL A 3 30.86 -2.47 8.38
N CYS A 4 30.43 -2.08 7.18
CA CYS A 4 29.29 -1.20 6.94
C CYS A 4 28.22 -1.97 6.14
N LEU A 5 27.02 -2.09 6.69
CA LEU A 5 25.88 -2.70 6.04
C LEU A 5 24.92 -1.60 5.54
N ILE A 6 24.50 -1.72 4.29
CA ILE A 6 23.79 -0.65 3.57
C ILE A 6 22.46 -1.20 3.06
N SER A 7 21.36 -0.55 3.42
CA SER A 7 20.05 -0.91 2.91
C SER A 7 19.83 -0.46 1.47
N ALA A 8 19.03 -1.21 0.73
CA ALA A 8 18.55 -0.75 -0.58
C ALA A 8 17.64 0.48 -0.43
N PRO A 9 17.71 1.47 -1.32
CA PRO A 9 16.77 2.57 -1.34
C PRO A 9 15.40 2.05 -1.84
N THR A 10 14.36 2.21 -1.03
CA THR A 10 13.02 1.66 -1.31
C THR A 10 11.90 2.68 -1.16
N ALA A 11 12.16 3.84 -0.53
CA ALA A 11 11.16 4.87 -0.29
C ALA A 11 11.03 5.83 -1.47
N ASN A 12 9.94 5.72 -2.24
CA ASN A 12 9.54 6.68 -3.27
C ASN A 12 8.65 7.82 -2.76
N GLN A 13 8.25 7.73 -1.50
CA GLN A 13 7.29 8.66 -0.88
C GLN A 13 7.91 10.02 -0.58
N PHE A 14 9.21 10.16 -0.74
CA PHE A 14 9.96 11.41 -0.52
C PHE A 14 10.09 12.31 -1.75
N ASP A 15 9.47 11.99 -2.87
CA ASP A 15 9.60 12.76 -4.13
C ASP A 15 9.14 14.23 -4.00
N SER A 16 8.45 14.55 -2.92
CA SER A 16 8.06 15.91 -2.56
C SER A 16 9.00 16.50 -1.49
N ARG A 17 9.61 17.63 -1.76
CA ARG A 17 10.33 18.46 -0.76
C ARG A 17 9.43 18.91 0.40
N ALA A 18 8.12 18.70 0.31
CA ALA A 18 7.14 19.07 1.33
C ALA A 18 7.06 18.08 2.51
N VAL A 19 7.74 16.93 2.44
CA VAL A 19 7.76 15.97 3.55
C VAL A 19 8.68 16.49 4.66
N GLY A 20 8.08 16.83 5.82
CA GLY A 20 8.84 17.28 6.99
C GLY A 20 9.62 16.15 7.66
N GLU A 21 10.64 16.50 8.47
CA GLU A 21 11.56 15.54 9.12
C GLU A 21 10.84 14.48 9.94
N THR A 22 9.82 14.84 10.72
CA THR A 22 9.05 13.90 11.54
C THR A 22 8.31 12.85 10.69
N GLU A 23 7.70 13.27 9.61
CA GLU A 23 6.99 12.38 8.71
C GLU A 23 7.98 11.51 7.92
N ALA A 24 9.10 12.07 7.51
CA ALA A 24 10.17 11.30 6.86
C ALA A 24 10.73 10.24 7.80
N ALA A 25 11.00 10.58 9.07
CA ALA A 25 11.47 9.63 10.08
C ALA A 25 10.43 8.53 10.33
N ARG A 26 9.14 8.86 10.34
CA ARG A 26 8.05 7.89 10.46
C ARG A 26 8.04 6.91 9.28
N ILE A 27 8.08 7.42 8.07
CA ILE A 27 8.11 6.58 6.85
C ILE A 27 9.33 5.65 6.86
N MET A 28 10.52 6.17 7.21
CA MET A 28 11.73 5.35 7.32
C MET A 28 11.61 4.29 8.41
N GLY A 29 11.02 4.64 9.56
CA GLY A 29 10.77 3.69 10.64
C GLY A 29 9.90 2.50 10.22
N GLU A 30 8.83 2.76 9.46
CA GLU A 30 7.96 1.72 8.91
C GLU A 30 8.65 0.86 7.83
N LEU A 31 9.64 1.41 7.14
CA LEU A 31 10.46 0.74 6.13
C LEU A 31 11.79 0.23 6.68
N ALA A 32 11.95 0.09 8.01
CA ALA A 32 13.19 -0.35 8.62
C ALA A 32 13.72 -1.62 7.94
N PRO A 33 15.02 -1.66 7.59
CA PRO A 33 15.61 -2.77 6.82
C PRO A 33 15.89 -3.97 7.73
N VAL A 34 14.84 -4.70 8.14
CA VAL A 34 14.90 -5.78 9.14
C VAL A 34 15.99 -6.80 8.83
N GLY A 35 16.15 -7.19 7.56
CA GLY A 35 17.18 -8.15 7.14
C GLY A 35 18.61 -7.65 7.42
N ILE A 36 18.89 -6.37 7.12
CA ILE A 36 20.20 -5.73 7.44
C ILE A 36 20.40 -5.66 8.95
N LEU A 37 19.36 -5.31 9.70
CA LEU A 37 19.41 -5.20 11.16
C LEU A 37 19.59 -6.57 11.83
N SER A 38 19.02 -7.64 11.24
CA SER A 38 19.26 -9.03 11.66
C SER A 38 20.73 -9.42 11.47
N LEU A 39 21.32 -9.10 10.30
CA LEU A 39 22.73 -9.35 10.02
C LEU A 39 23.67 -8.53 10.94
N ALA A 40 23.32 -7.28 11.21
CA ALA A 40 24.07 -6.46 12.16
C ALA A 40 24.06 -7.10 13.56
N ALA A 41 22.93 -7.58 14.04
CA ALA A 41 22.82 -8.25 15.35
C ALA A 41 23.65 -9.54 15.41
N VAL A 42 23.73 -10.30 14.31
CA VAL A 42 24.56 -11.50 14.22
C VAL A 42 26.05 -11.13 14.29
N LEU A 43 26.48 -10.03 13.65
CA LEU A 43 27.84 -9.55 13.72
C LEU A 43 28.19 -9.02 15.14
N GLU A 44 27.25 -8.30 15.78
CA GLU A 44 27.42 -7.87 17.18
C GLU A 44 27.58 -9.05 18.15
N ALA A 45 26.81 -10.12 17.93
CA ALA A 45 26.94 -11.36 18.71
C ALA A 45 28.32 -12.04 18.56
N LYS A 46 29.05 -11.72 17.48
CA LYS A 46 30.45 -12.13 17.25
C LYS A 46 31.48 -11.10 17.76
N GLY A 47 31.05 -10.05 18.44
CA GLY A 47 31.93 -9.02 18.99
C GLY A 47 32.34 -7.94 17.97
N LEU A 48 31.75 -7.89 16.79
CA LEU A 48 31.97 -6.83 15.82
C LEU A 48 31.04 -5.63 16.09
N GLN A 49 31.43 -4.47 15.60
CA GLN A 49 30.62 -3.25 15.68
C GLN A 49 30.26 -2.78 14.25
N PRO A 50 29.23 -3.34 13.64
CA PRO A 50 28.85 -2.95 12.29
C PRO A 50 28.24 -1.55 12.28
N GLN A 51 28.54 -0.78 11.21
CA GLN A 51 27.79 0.42 10.88
C GLN A 51 26.58 0.02 10.03
N VAL A 52 25.46 0.70 10.21
CA VAL A 52 24.26 0.54 9.36
C VAL A 52 23.95 1.88 8.69
N VAL A 53 23.83 1.87 7.37
CA VAL A 53 23.43 3.03 6.57
C VAL A 53 22.12 2.72 5.86
N ASP A 54 21.12 3.56 6.08
CA ASP A 54 19.88 3.53 5.30
C ASP A 54 19.96 4.50 4.12
N LEU A 55 19.95 3.97 2.89
CA LEU A 55 19.95 4.80 1.69
C LEU A 55 18.67 5.64 1.53
N ASN A 56 17.57 5.27 2.15
CA ASN A 56 16.38 6.13 2.19
C ASN A 56 16.66 7.42 2.98
N ARG A 57 17.40 7.34 4.10
CA ARG A 57 17.81 8.52 4.88
C ARG A 57 18.80 9.38 4.08
N VAL A 58 19.75 8.77 3.38
CA VAL A 58 20.68 9.47 2.51
C VAL A 58 19.94 10.16 1.37
N TYR A 59 18.96 9.49 0.76
CA TYR A 59 18.10 10.05 -0.27
C TYR A 59 17.29 11.24 0.22
N TYR A 60 16.65 11.12 1.38
CA TYR A 60 15.94 12.24 1.99
C TYR A 60 16.85 13.45 2.25
N SER A 61 18.07 13.20 2.74
CA SER A 61 19.06 14.27 2.96
C SER A 61 19.43 14.96 1.66
N TRP A 62 19.59 14.22 0.56
CA TRP A 62 19.81 14.80 -0.78
C TRP A 62 18.62 15.62 -1.26
N LEU A 63 17.38 15.19 -1.00
CA LEU A 63 16.18 15.95 -1.34
C LEU A 63 16.12 17.31 -0.62
N GLN A 64 16.66 17.40 0.58
CA GLN A 64 16.74 18.65 1.37
C GLN A 64 17.95 19.51 1.04
N ASP A 65 18.92 19.01 0.26
CA ASP A 65 20.11 19.78 -0.10
C ASP A 65 19.75 20.92 -1.08
N SER A 66 20.18 22.13 -0.76
CA SER A 66 20.03 23.31 -1.60
C SER A 66 20.72 23.19 -2.97
N ASN A 67 21.71 22.31 -3.09
CA ASN A 67 22.45 22.02 -4.32
C ASN A 67 21.93 20.77 -5.08
N ARG A 68 20.82 20.21 -4.70
CA ARG A 68 20.22 19.01 -5.30
C ARG A 68 20.17 19.07 -6.84
N ASP A 69 19.81 20.23 -7.38
CA ASP A 69 19.68 20.41 -8.85
C ASP A 69 21.02 20.38 -9.59
N LYS A 70 22.15 20.40 -8.86
CA LYS A 70 23.51 20.39 -9.43
C LYS A 70 24.18 19.01 -9.40
N ALA A 71 23.67 18.06 -8.65
CA ALA A 71 24.26 16.74 -8.49
C ALA A 71 23.19 15.66 -8.44
N SER A 72 23.40 14.56 -9.16
CA SER A 72 22.53 13.38 -9.04
C SER A 72 22.60 12.77 -7.66
N PHE A 73 21.56 12.01 -7.27
CA PHE A 73 21.59 11.29 -6.01
C PHE A 73 22.78 10.34 -5.90
N CYS A 74 23.14 9.68 -6.99
CA CYS A 74 24.30 8.79 -7.01
C CYS A 74 25.61 9.53 -6.68
N SER A 75 25.82 10.73 -7.26
CA SER A 75 26.98 11.56 -6.96
C SER A 75 26.99 12.06 -5.51
N PHE A 76 25.83 12.43 -4.98
CA PHE A 76 25.66 12.82 -3.58
C PHE A 76 26.00 11.65 -2.64
N ALA A 77 25.45 10.46 -2.90
CA ALA A 77 25.75 9.25 -2.14
C ALA A 77 27.24 8.90 -2.19
N GLY A 78 27.88 9.03 -3.38
CA GLY A 78 29.33 8.85 -3.52
C GLY A 78 30.13 9.80 -2.63
N ALA A 79 29.77 11.08 -2.58
CA ALA A 79 30.40 12.06 -1.69
C ALA A 79 30.14 11.75 -0.21
N TYR A 80 28.95 11.31 0.13
CA TYR A 80 28.59 10.85 1.49
C TYR A 80 29.52 9.72 1.94
N PHE A 81 29.68 8.65 1.15
CA PHE A 81 30.55 7.52 1.48
C PHE A 81 32.06 7.85 1.44
N ALA A 82 32.48 8.86 0.70
CA ALA A 82 33.85 9.37 0.74
C ALA A 82 34.17 10.15 2.03
N GLY A 83 33.16 10.39 2.87
CA GLY A 83 33.28 11.11 4.14
C GLY A 83 34.13 10.39 5.18
N ARG A 84 34.58 11.14 6.21
CA ARG A 84 35.48 10.63 7.26
C ARG A 84 34.90 9.48 8.07
N ASP A 85 33.57 9.38 8.18
CA ASP A 85 32.89 8.35 8.96
C ASP A 85 33.09 6.94 8.38
N PHE A 86 33.46 6.87 7.09
CA PHE A 86 33.76 5.62 6.40
C PHE A 86 35.27 5.35 6.22
N ALA A 87 36.11 6.19 6.75
CA ALA A 87 37.55 5.99 6.67
C ALA A 87 37.96 4.68 7.37
N GLY A 88 38.64 3.81 6.61
CA GLY A 88 39.10 2.51 7.08
C GLY A 88 37.99 1.48 7.28
N VAL A 89 36.82 1.66 6.66
CA VAL A 89 35.86 0.58 6.48
C VAL A 89 36.44 -0.42 5.48
N ASP A 90 36.51 -1.67 5.86
CA ASP A 90 37.11 -2.74 5.06
C ASP A 90 36.08 -3.49 4.20
N PHE A 91 34.80 -3.44 4.61
CA PHE A 91 33.73 -4.21 4.00
C PHE A 91 32.44 -3.37 3.89
N PHE A 92 31.94 -3.18 2.70
CA PHE A 92 30.66 -2.55 2.39
C PHE A 92 29.69 -3.58 1.84
N GLY A 93 28.68 -3.96 2.65
CA GLY A 93 27.65 -4.95 2.28
C GLY A 93 26.33 -4.29 1.93
N PHE A 94 25.90 -4.42 0.69
CA PHE A 94 24.64 -3.86 0.19
C PHE A 94 23.54 -4.90 0.16
N SER A 95 22.40 -4.62 0.76
CA SER A 95 21.15 -5.35 0.51
C SER A 95 20.56 -4.92 -0.83
N THR A 96 19.96 -5.86 -1.56
CA THR A 96 19.45 -5.61 -2.90
C THR A 96 18.03 -6.11 -3.09
N VAL A 97 17.21 -5.29 -3.75
CA VAL A 97 15.88 -5.63 -4.26
C VAL A 97 15.80 -5.26 -5.74
N CYS A 98 14.95 -5.92 -6.49
CA CYS A 98 14.87 -5.76 -7.95
C CYS A 98 14.60 -4.31 -8.38
N SER A 99 13.70 -3.61 -7.69
CA SER A 99 13.27 -2.26 -8.03
C SER A 99 14.39 -1.22 -7.96
N SER A 100 15.32 -1.33 -7.02
CA SER A 100 16.41 -0.37 -6.81
C SER A 100 17.80 -0.90 -7.22
N TYR A 101 17.84 -2.04 -7.91
CA TYR A 101 19.11 -2.70 -8.22
C TYR A 101 20.05 -1.85 -9.10
N PRO A 102 19.58 -1.17 -10.18
CA PRO A 102 20.46 -0.30 -10.98
C PRO A 102 21.11 0.78 -10.15
N LEU A 103 20.35 1.51 -9.35
CA LEU A 103 20.86 2.55 -8.47
C LEU A 103 21.82 2.01 -7.41
N THR A 104 21.50 0.85 -6.82
CA THR A 104 22.39 0.20 -5.83
C THR A 104 23.76 -0.12 -6.45
N LEU A 105 23.79 -0.65 -7.67
CA LEU A 105 25.03 -0.95 -8.39
C LEU A 105 25.86 0.32 -8.71
N ARG A 106 25.22 1.42 -9.06
CA ARG A 106 25.88 2.70 -9.31
C ARG A 106 26.47 3.30 -8.03
N ILE A 107 25.72 3.25 -6.91
CA ILE A 107 26.23 3.69 -5.60
C ILE A 107 27.40 2.80 -5.17
N ALA A 108 27.30 1.49 -5.38
CA ALA A 108 28.40 0.56 -5.10
C ALA A 108 29.66 0.89 -5.93
N ALA A 109 29.53 1.34 -7.18
CA ALA A 109 30.65 1.83 -7.99
C ALA A 109 31.31 3.07 -7.37
N GLU A 110 30.50 4.02 -6.88
CA GLU A 110 31.02 5.20 -6.19
C GLU A 110 31.74 4.85 -4.89
N VAL A 111 31.19 3.88 -4.13
CA VAL A 111 31.85 3.37 -2.91
C VAL A 111 33.19 2.70 -3.25
N LYS A 112 33.24 1.85 -4.29
CA LYS A 112 34.49 1.21 -4.71
C LYS A 112 35.53 2.23 -5.17
N ARG A 113 35.11 3.29 -5.85
CA ARG A 113 35.99 4.39 -6.29
C ARG A 113 36.56 5.16 -5.06
N ALA A 114 35.76 5.41 -4.03
CA ALA A 114 36.20 6.10 -2.83
C ALA A 114 37.07 5.21 -1.91
N HIS A 115 36.81 3.90 -1.91
CA HIS A 115 37.45 2.89 -1.06
C HIS A 115 37.95 1.71 -1.91
N PRO A 116 39.01 1.87 -2.73
CA PRO A 116 39.46 0.85 -3.69
C PRO A 116 39.85 -0.49 -3.08
N GLU A 117 40.40 -0.45 -1.86
CA GLU A 117 40.88 -1.64 -1.14
C GLU A 117 39.78 -2.36 -0.36
N SER A 118 38.63 -1.73 -0.17
CA SER A 118 37.54 -2.33 0.58
C SER A 118 36.77 -3.34 -0.27
N ALA A 119 36.30 -4.41 0.38
CA ALA A 119 35.40 -5.36 -0.26
C ALA A 119 33.99 -4.75 -0.47
N VAL A 120 33.51 -4.70 -1.69
CA VAL A 120 32.15 -4.31 -2.04
C VAL A 120 31.32 -5.56 -2.34
N VAL A 121 30.37 -5.82 -1.47
CA VAL A 121 29.62 -7.08 -1.38
C VAL A 121 28.15 -6.84 -1.58
N LEU A 122 27.48 -7.62 -2.40
CA LEU A 122 26.04 -7.60 -2.56
C LEU A 122 25.41 -8.80 -1.87
N GLY A 123 24.21 -8.61 -1.36
CA GLY A 123 23.35 -9.66 -0.82
C GLY A 123 21.87 -9.33 -1.04
N GLY A 124 21.00 -10.21 -0.55
CA GLY A 124 19.55 -10.05 -0.68
C GLY A 124 18.95 -10.71 -1.92
N PRO A 125 17.62 -10.61 -2.10
CA PRO A 125 16.89 -11.43 -3.07
C PRO A 125 17.37 -11.25 -4.52
N GLN A 126 17.58 -10.01 -4.96
CA GLN A 126 17.95 -9.76 -6.35
C GLN A 126 19.37 -10.27 -6.68
N ALA A 127 20.36 -9.88 -5.89
CA ALA A 127 21.74 -10.30 -6.14
C ALA A 127 21.91 -11.82 -6.05
N SER A 128 21.15 -12.50 -5.18
CA SER A 128 21.21 -13.95 -5.01
C SER A 128 20.87 -14.72 -6.29
N VAL A 129 19.98 -14.19 -7.11
CA VAL A 129 19.47 -14.87 -8.31
C VAL A 129 20.31 -14.54 -9.54
N VAL A 130 20.88 -13.33 -9.61
CA VAL A 130 21.65 -12.82 -10.76
C VAL A 130 23.14 -12.70 -10.46
N ASP A 131 23.65 -13.44 -9.51
CA ASP A 131 25.01 -13.38 -8.95
C ASP A 131 26.12 -13.42 -10.01
N ILE A 132 26.10 -14.45 -10.87
CA ILE A 132 27.11 -14.64 -11.91
C ILE A 132 27.06 -13.53 -12.95
N SER A 133 25.86 -13.18 -13.45
CA SER A 133 25.69 -12.13 -14.46
C SER A 133 26.13 -10.77 -13.90
N THR A 134 25.77 -10.48 -12.64
CA THR A 134 26.20 -9.25 -11.95
C THR A 134 27.71 -9.15 -11.84
N LEU A 135 28.38 -10.19 -11.38
CA LEU A 135 29.84 -10.17 -11.28
C LEU A 135 30.52 -10.08 -12.67
N ARG A 136 29.95 -10.65 -13.72
CA ARG A 136 30.48 -10.49 -15.09
C ARG A 136 30.37 -9.05 -15.59
N ALA A 137 29.21 -8.44 -15.38
CA ALA A 137 28.90 -7.13 -15.92
C ALA A 137 29.56 -5.98 -15.14
N PHE A 138 29.74 -6.12 -13.82
CA PHE A 138 30.09 -5.03 -12.93
C PHE A 138 31.38 -5.33 -12.14
N PRO A 139 32.56 -4.93 -12.66
CA PRO A 139 33.87 -5.29 -12.07
C PRO A 139 34.14 -4.69 -10.70
N TRP A 140 33.39 -3.69 -10.29
CA TRP A 140 33.50 -3.06 -8.97
C TRP A 140 32.79 -3.83 -7.84
N ILE A 141 32.09 -4.90 -8.18
CA ILE A 141 31.53 -5.82 -7.19
C ILE A 141 32.51 -6.98 -7.00
N ASP A 142 32.96 -7.21 -5.79
CA ASP A 142 33.97 -8.23 -5.47
C ASP A 142 33.33 -9.59 -5.26
N LEU A 143 32.19 -9.66 -4.57
CA LEU A 143 31.47 -10.91 -4.31
C LEU A 143 29.96 -10.70 -4.03
N VAL A 144 29.20 -11.79 -4.08
CA VAL A 144 27.78 -11.86 -3.74
C VAL A 144 27.57 -12.90 -2.66
N VAL A 145 26.88 -12.54 -1.57
CA VAL A 145 26.33 -13.46 -0.57
C VAL A 145 24.90 -13.81 -0.95
N ARG A 146 24.63 -15.10 -1.17
CA ARG A 146 23.37 -15.62 -1.70
C ARG A 146 22.51 -16.25 -0.59
N GLY A 147 21.21 -15.99 -0.65
CA GLY A 147 20.23 -16.55 0.30
C GLY A 147 20.33 -15.92 1.69
N GLU A 148 20.05 -16.72 2.72
CA GLU A 148 20.18 -16.30 4.11
C GLU A 148 21.64 -16.16 4.52
N ALA A 149 22.02 -15.01 5.03
CA ALA A 149 23.41 -14.66 5.26
C ALA A 149 23.87 -14.75 6.73
N GLU A 150 22.99 -15.10 7.65
CA GLU A 150 23.27 -15.09 9.09
C GLU A 150 24.41 -16.03 9.49
N GLN A 151 24.61 -17.13 8.78
CA GLN A 151 25.75 -18.03 8.99
C GLN A 151 26.94 -17.67 8.10
N THR A 152 26.66 -17.35 6.83
CA THR A 152 27.67 -17.06 5.81
C THR A 152 28.44 -15.76 6.07
N LEU A 153 27.74 -14.68 6.50
CA LEU A 153 28.36 -13.36 6.64
C LEU A 153 29.45 -13.32 7.75
N PRO A 154 29.23 -13.85 8.96
CA PRO A 154 30.30 -13.91 9.96
C PRO A 154 31.51 -14.73 9.53
N GLU A 155 31.28 -15.86 8.86
CA GLU A 155 32.35 -16.71 8.37
C GLU A 155 33.16 -16.02 7.25
N LEU A 156 32.47 -15.29 6.35
CA LEU A 156 33.10 -14.48 5.32
C LEU A 156 33.97 -13.37 5.92
N VAL A 157 33.45 -12.63 6.90
CA VAL A 157 34.20 -11.56 7.59
C VAL A 157 35.44 -12.12 8.30
N ASP A 158 35.32 -13.27 8.97
CA ASP A 158 36.42 -13.97 9.61
C ASP A 158 37.48 -14.42 8.58
N ALA A 159 37.04 -14.96 7.45
CA ALA A 159 37.95 -15.43 6.38
C ALA A 159 38.70 -14.26 5.74
N LEU A 160 38.00 -13.17 5.41
CA LEU A 160 38.63 -11.96 4.86
C LEU A 160 39.61 -11.33 5.84
N THR A 161 39.25 -11.27 7.13
CA THR A 161 40.13 -10.74 8.18
C THR A 161 41.42 -11.55 8.34
N ALA A 162 41.30 -12.87 8.23
CA ALA A 162 42.43 -13.80 8.36
C ALA A 162 43.18 -14.08 7.06
N GLY A 163 42.74 -13.53 5.93
CA GLY A 163 43.32 -13.81 4.61
C GLY A 163 43.12 -15.28 4.17
N ARG A 164 42.07 -15.94 4.65
CA ARG A 164 41.77 -17.36 4.34
C ARG A 164 41.10 -17.49 2.95
N SER A 165 41.21 -18.67 2.38
CA SER A 165 40.52 -19.01 1.13
C SER A 165 39.00 -18.88 1.27
N LEU A 166 38.35 -18.33 0.26
CA LEU A 166 36.89 -18.22 0.16
C LEU A 166 36.21 -19.46 -0.45
N ALA A 167 37.02 -20.40 -0.98
CA ALA A 167 36.52 -21.52 -1.77
C ALA A 167 35.59 -22.49 -1.01
N GLU A 168 35.71 -22.53 0.31
CA GLU A 168 34.92 -23.46 1.15
C GLU A 168 33.73 -22.79 1.84
N ILE A 169 33.54 -21.47 1.71
CA ILE A 169 32.44 -20.75 2.35
C ILE A 169 31.17 -20.96 1.52
N PRO A 170 30.14 -21.63 2.05
CA PRO A 170 28.91 -21.85 1.31
C PRO A 170 28.12 -20.54 1.13
N GLY A 171 27.34 -20.45 0.05
CA GLY A 171 26.45 -19.33 -0.18
C GLY A 171 27.12 -18.09 -0.76
N ILE A 172 28.37 -18.16 -1.23
CA ILE A 172 29.01 -17.03 -1.89
C ILE A 172 29.33 -17.30 -3.36
N THR A 173 29.37 -16.21 -4.12
CA THR A 173 29.90 -16.15 -5.50
C THR A 173 30.90 -15.02 -5.56
N PHE A 174 32.13 -15.28 -6.04
CA PHE A 174 33.22 -14.33 -5.98
C PHE A 174 34.17 -14.45 -7.20
N ARG A 175 35.04 -13.47 -7.36
CA ARG A 175 36.11 -13.51 -8.39
C ARG A 175 37.25 -14.39 -7.93
N GLY A 176 37.55 -15.43 -8.71
CA GLY A 176 38.71 -16.31 -8.46
C GLY A 176 40.04 -15.58 -8.73
N ASN A 177 41.08 -16.06 -8.08
CA ASN A 177 42.45 -15.59 -8.32
C ASN A 177 42.95 -16.12 -9.67
N GLY A 178 43.69 -15.30 -10.44
CA GLY A 178 44.36 -15.66 -11.67
C GLY A 178 43.69 -15.13 -12.91
N ASP A 179 42.94 -15.93 -13.65
CA ASP A 179 42.33 -15.58 -14.94
C ASP A 179 41.00 -14.77 -14.83
N GLY A 180 40.63 -14.36 -13.61
CA GLY A 180 39.42 -13.59 -13.37
C GLY A 180 38.12 -14.42 -13.47
N GLY A 181 38.19 -15.75 -13.44
CA GLY A 181 37.04 -16.63 -13.43
C GLY A 181 36.12 -16.37 -12.23
N ILE A 182 34.81 -16.55 -12.42
CA ILE A 182 33.84 -16.45 -11.33
C ILE A 182 33.64 -17.82 -10.70
N VAL A 183 33.83 -17.89 -9.38
CA VAL A 183 33.65 -19.10 -8.59
C VAL A 183 32.30 -18.99 -7.84
N ARG A 184 31.45 -19.98 -8.01
CA ARG A 184 30.16 -20.08 -7.33
C ARG A 184 30.18 -21.28 -6.41
N ASN A 185 30.29 -21.01 -5.10
CA ASN A 185 30.30 -22.07 -4.09
C ASN A 185 28.91 -22.72 -3.94
N PRO A 186 28.82 -23.93 -3.34
CA PRO A 186 27.55 -24.53 -2.98
C PRO A 186 26.65 -23.58 -2.17
N GLU A 187 25.37 -23.85 -2.19
CA GLU A 187 24.41 -23.01 -1.42
C GLU A 187 24.60 -23.18 0.09
N ALA A 188 24.43 -22.08 0.82
CA ALA A 188 24.40 -22.13 2.26
C ALA A 188 23.14 -22.86 2.78
N PRO A 189 23.22 -23.56 3.92
CA PRO A 189 22.03 -24.08 4.57
C PRO A 189 21.11 -22.94 5.02
N LEU A 190 19.80 -23.20 4.97
CA LEU A 190 18.83 -22.24 5.54
C LEU A 190 18.89 -22.31 7.06
N VAL A 191 18.63 -21.18 7.71
CA VAL A 191 18.50 -21.12 9.17
C VAL A 191 17.31 -21.97 9.60
N ALA A 192 17.56 -23.07 10.27
CA ALA A 192 16.53 -24.03 10.65
C ALA A 192 15.68 -23.54 11.83
N ASP A 193 16.32 -22.94 12.82
CA ASP A 193 15.71 -22.43 14.04
C ASP A 193 15.80 -20.88 14.06
N LEU A 194 14.67 -20.22 13.83
CA LEU A 194 14.62 -18.75 13.84
C LEU A 194 14.59 -18.16 15.24
N ASP A 195 14.26 -18.94 16.26
CA ASP A 195 14.32 -18.49 17.67
C ASP A 195 15.75 -18.34 18.15
N ALA A 196 16.70 -19.06 17.53
CA ALA A 196 18.13 -18.96 17.86
C ALA A 196 18.79 -17.67 17.31
N LEU A 197 18.13 -16.94 16.41
CA LEU A 197 18.65 -15.68 15.90
C LEU A 197 18.58 -14.58 16.97
N PRO A 198 19.61 -13.71 17.06
CA PRO A 198 19.52 -12.56 17.93
C PRO A 198 18.42 -11.62 17.47
N PHE A 199 17.83 -10.88 18.41
CA PHE A 199 16.87 -9.81 18.08
C PHE A 199 17.56 -8.76 17.20
N PRO A 200 16.94 -8.32 16.08
CA PRO A 200 17.57 -7.39 15.14
C PRO A 200 18.07 -6.12 15.81
N ALA A 201 19.19 -5.60 15.37
CA ALA A 201 19.90 -4.45 15.94
C ALA A 201 19.19 -3.11 15.67
N PHE A 202 17.91 -3.00 16.04
CA PHE A 202 17.09 -1.78 15.81
C PHE A 202 17.68 -0.54 16.51
N HIS A 203 18.55 -0.70 17.51
CA HIS A 203 19.26 0.42 18.12
C HIS A 203 20.20 1.15 17.15
N LEU A 204 20.63 0.49 16.07
CA LEU A 204 21.40 1.10 14.98
C LEU A 204 20.53 1.84 13.96
N PHE A 205 19.21 1.84 14.14
CA PHE A 205 18.23 2.45 13.24
C PHE A 205 17.27 3.37 14.02
N PRO A 206 17.69 4.61 14.35
CA PRO A 206 16.96 5.46 15.28
C PRO A 206 15.56 5.87 14.83
N ASP A 207 15.27 5.85 13.52
CA ASP A 207 13.97 6.24 12.96
C ASP A 207 12.85 5.27 13.33
N VAL A 208 13.16 4.04 13.72
CA VAL A 208 12.16 3.04 14.12
C VAL A 208 11.28 3.49 15.29
N ARG A 209 11.77 4.42 16.12
CA ARG A 209 10.99 5.00 17.24
C ARG A 209 9.78 5.85 16.80
N PHE A 210 9.75 6.24 15.53
CA PHE A 210 8.68 7.09 14.99
C PHE A 210 7.65 6.30 14.20
N CYS A 211 7.86 5.01 13.92
CA CYS A 211 6.90 4.21 13.16
C CYS A 211 5.59 4.02 13.92
N ARG A 212 4.49 3.99 13.17
CA ARG A 212 3.15 3.65 13.71
C ARG A 212 3.00 2.14 13.89
N HIS A 213 3.51 1.38 12.93
CA HIS A 213 3.50 -0.08 12.93
C HIS A 213 4.93 -0.59 12.87
N PHE A 214 5.38 -1.23 13.95
CA PHE A 214 6.75 -1.71 14.06
C PHE A 214 6.94 -2.96 13.18
N PRO A 215 7.88 -2.96 12.22
CA PRO A 215 8.13 -4.13 11.40
C PRO A 215 8.87 -5.21 12.21
N LEU A 216 8.23 -6.37 12.39
CA LEU A 216 8.78 -7.47 13.17
C LEU A 216 8.75 -8.78 12.39
N GLU A 217 9.91 -9.37 12.12
CA GLU A 217 10.01 -10.65 11.44
C GLU A 217 9.55 -11.80 12.35
N LEU A 218 8.51 -12.51 11.93
CA LEU A 218 8.00 -13.70 12.63
C LEU A 218 8.38 -15.02 11.96
N GLY A 219 8.82 -14.99 10.72
CA GLY A 219 9.17 -16.20 9.99
C GLY A 219 9.57 -15.92 8.56
N ARG A 220 9.87 -16.98 7.80
CA ARG A 220 10.44 -16.89 6.46
C ARG A 220 9.90 -17.96 5.54
N GLY A 221 9.73 -17.58 4.28
CA GLY A 221 9.43 -18.46 3.17
C GLY A 221 7.98 -18.86 3.04
N CYS A 222 7.69 -19.47 1.90
CA CYS A 222 6.36 -19.89 1.48
C CYS A 222 6.47 -21.27 0.83
N PRO A 223 5.57 -22.25 1.13
CA PRO A 223 5.67 -23.59 0.57
C PRO A 223 5.04 -23.72 -0.82
N PHE A 224 4.33 -22.70 -1.29
CA PHE A 224 3.60 -22.72 -2.56
C PHE A 224 4.52 -22.49 -3.77
N SER A 225 4.00 -22.72 -4.99
CA SER A 225 4.76 -22.78 -6.24
C SER A 225 4.30 -21.79 -7.31
N CYS A 226 3.72 -20.65 -6.89
CA CYS A 226 3.21 -19.65 -7.83
C CYS A 226 4.29 -19.24 -8.85
N THR A 227 3.95 -19.29 -10.15
CA THR A 227 4.92 -19.17 -11.25
C THR A 227 5.61 -17.80 -11.37
N PHE A 228 5.04 -16.78 -10.77
CA PHE A 228 5.52 -15.38 -10.80
C PHE A 228 6.32 -14.96 -9.57
N CYS A 229 6.35 -15.79 -8.52
CA CYS A 229 6.85 -15.39 -7.20
C CYS A 229 8.31 -15.75 -7.00
N SER A 230 9.16 -14.77 -6.65
CA SER A 230 10.59 -14.94 -6.37
C SER A 230 10.90 -15.49 -4.98
N THR A 231 9.97 -15.42 -4.03
CA THR A 231 10.13 -15.97 -2.67
C THR A 231 10.46 -17.47 -2.68
N ASN A 232 9.91 -18.20 -3.67
CA ASN A 232 10.10 -19.63 -3.82
C ASN A 232 11.57 -20.03 -3.98
N ASP A 233 12.32 -19.27 -4.77
CA ASP A 233 13.73 -19.57 -5.06
C ASP A 233 14.62 -19.13 -3.90
N PHE A 234 14.36 -17.96 -3.34
CA PHE A 234 15.17 -17.41 -2.25
C PHE A 234 15.13 -18.29 -0.99
N PHE A 235 13.91 -18.71 -0.56
CA PHE A 235 13.74 -19.57 0.62
C PHE A 235 13.54 -21.06 0.27
N ARG A 236 13.72 -21.47 -0.98
CA ARG A 236 13.66 -22.88 -1.47
C ARG A 236 12.39 -23.58 -1.02
N ARG A 237 11.26 -22.89 -1.02
CA ARG A 237 9.93 -23.37 -0.57
C ARG A 237 9.93 -23.91 0.86
N ARG A 238 10.84 -23.43 1.72
CA ARG A 238 10.92 -23.82 3.12
C ARG A 238 10.25 -22.78 4.00
N PHE A 239 9.07 -23.13 4.48
CA PHE A 239 8.30 -22.35 5.44
C PHE A 239 8.83 -22.59 6.87
N ARG A 240 9.07 -21.51 7.61
CA ARG A 240 9.53 -21.55 9.00
C ARG A 240 8.94 -20.36 9.77
N LEU A 241 8.48 -20.62 10.99
CA LEU A 241 7.99 -19.61 11.92
C LEU A 241 8.80 -19.66 13.22
N LYS A 242 8.98 -18.54 13.86
CA LYS A 242 9.36 -18.47 15.27
C LYS A 242 8.31 -19.17 16.14
N SER A 243 8.70 -19.57 17.35
CA SER A 243 7.73 -20.04 18.32
C SER A 243 6.80 -18.91 18.80
N PRO A 244 5.54 -19.20 19.18
CA PRO A 244 4.63 -18.21 19.74
C PRO A 244 5.20 -17.49 20.97
N ALA A 245 5.98 -18.19 21.78
CA ALA A 245 6.66 -17.62 22.95
C ALA A 245 7.70 -16.57 22.55
N GLN A 246 8.52 -16.88 21.52
CA GLN A 246 9.52 -15.93 21.00
C GLN A 246 8.85 -14.72 20.32
N MET A 247 7.78 -14.95 19.53
CA MET A 247 7.02 -13.86 18.91
C MET A 247 6.50 -12.88 19.97
N LEU A 248 5.88 -13.38 21.05
CA LEU A 248 5.37 -12.56 22.13
C LEU A 248 6.51 -11.86 22.90
N ALA A 249 7.64 -12.55 23.12
CA ALA A 249 8.82 -11.95 23.77
C ALA A 249 9.39 -10.79 22.95
N ASP A 250 9.47 -10.94 21.63
CA ASP A 250 9.94 -9.90 20.72
C ASP A 250 9.00 -8.67 20.73
N MET A 251 7.67 -8.89 20.71
CA MET A 251 6.67 -7.82 20.79
C MET A 251 6.76 -7.05 22.13
N ARG A 252 6.93 -7.77 23.23
CA ARG A 252 7.15 -7.18 24.56
C ARG A 252 8.42 -6.35 24.63
N ARG A 253 9.50 -6.86 24.05
CA ARG A 253 10.78 -6.14 23.97
C ARG A 253 10.63 -4.81 23.23
N VAL A 254 9.92 -4.80 22.11
CA VAL A 254 9.63 -3.58 21.34
C VAL A 254 8.80 -2.60 22.18
N LYS A 255 7.71 -3.07 22.80
CA LYS A 255 6.86 -2.24 23.66
C LYS A 255 7.64 -1.61 24.81
N GLN A 256 8.50 -2.39 25.47
CA GLN A 256 9.35 -1.92 26.57
C GLN A 256 10.41 -0.92 26.12
N THR A 257 11.01 -1.14 24.94
CA THR A 257 12.14 -0.34 24.46
C THR A 257 11.68 0.95 23.76
N TYR A 258 10.61 0.87 22.96
CA TYR A 258 10.16 1.94 22.06
C TYR A 258 8.76 2.49 22.40
N GLY A 259 8.02 1.85 23.33
CA GLY A 259 6.66 2.25 23.66
C GLY A 259 5.61 1.90 22.57
N ILE A 260 5.97 1.10 21.56
CA ILE A 260 5.14 0.77 20.42
C ILE A 260 4.44 -0.57 20.66
N SER A 261 3.12 -0.61 20.47
CA SER A 261 2.28 -1.81 20.63
C SER A 261 1.53 -2.20 19.34
N SER A 262 1.86 -1.57 18.23
CA SER A 262 1.31 -1.88 16.90
C SER A 262 2.39 -2.42 15.99
N PHE A 263 2.11 -3.52 15.25
CA PHE A 263 3.10 -4.28 14.52
C PHE A 263 2.67 -4.58 13.09
N GLU A 264 3.61 -4.49 12.16
CA GLU A 264 3.54 -5.18 10.88
C GLU A 264 4.35 -6.48 11.00
N LEU A 265 3.66 -7.61 11.00
CA LEU A 265 4.29 -8.92 11.15
C LEU A 265 4.85 -9.37 9.79
N VAL A 266 6.15 -9.20 9.63
CA VAL A 266 6.83 -9.48 8.37
C VAL A 266 6.97 -10.99 8.18
N HIS A 267 6.25 -11.52 7.20
CA HIS A 267 6.33 -12.91 6.75
C HIS A 267 5.68 -13.04 5.37
N ASP A 268 6.23 -13.88 4.49
CA ASP A 268 5.65 -14.12 3.15
C ASP A 268 4.27 -14.77 3.22
N MET A 269 4.01 -15.63 4.24
CA MET A 269 2.77 -16.38 4.39
C MET A 269 2.55 -16.86 5.83
N PHE A 270 2.09 -15.97 6.71
CA PHE A 270 1.95 -16.26 8.14
C PHE A 270 0.99 -17.41 8.47
N THR A 271 -0.11 -17.52 7.74
CA THR A 271 -1.24 -18.40 8.10
C THR A 271 -1.12 -19.85 7.62
N VAL A 272 0.00 -20.27 7.05
CA VAL A 272 0.21 -21.66 6.56
C VAL A 272 0.15 -22.67 7.71
N ASP A 273 0.75 -22.37 8.84
CA ASP A 273 0.68 -23.21 10.04
C ASP A 273 -0.44 -22.73 10.96
N ARG A 274 -1.68 -23.20 10.70
CA ARG A 274 -2.87 -22.86 11.49
C ARG A 274 -2.65 -23.06 12.99
N LYS A 275 -1.99 -24.16 13.39
CA LYS A 275 -1.77 -24.48 14.79
C LYS A 275 -0.94 -23.39 15.48
N ARG A 276 0.17 -23.00 14.85
CA ARG A 276 1.02 -21.90 15.35
C ARG A 276 0.31 -20.56 15.44
N VAL A 277 -0.54 -20.24 14.45
CA VAL A 277 -1.34 -19.00 14.50
C VAL A 277 -2.32 -19.02 15.66
N VAL A 278 -3.01 -20.14 15.90
CA VAL A 278 -3.91 -20.31 17.05
C VAL A 278 -3.14 -20.16 18.36
N GLU A 279 -2.03 -20.88 18.55
CA GLU A 279 -1.17 -20.80 19.74
C GLU A 279 -0.67 -19.37 19.98
N PHE A 280 -0.29 -18.65 18.93
CA PHE A 280 0.13 -17.23 19.01
C PHE A 280 -1.02 -16.32 19.46
N CYS A 281 -2.20 -16.46 18.85
CA CYS A 281 -3.37 -15.69 19.24
C CYS A 281 -3.79 -15.95 20.69
N GLU A 282 -3.76 -17.22 21.12
CA GLU A 282 -4.05 -17.61 22.51
C GLU A 282 -3.01 -17.02 23.48
N ALA A 283 -1.72 -17.06 23.15
CA ALA A 283 -0.67 -16.46 23.96
C ALA A 283 -0.86 -14.94 24.11
N LEU A 284 -1.23 -14.23 23.02
CA LEU A 284 -1.57 -12.80 23.10
C LEU A 284 -2.75 -12.53 24.02
N LEU A 285 -3.84 -13.30 23.89
CA LEU A 285 -5.04 -13.16 24.74
C LEU A 285 -4.76 -13.47 26.21
N GLN A 286 -3.96 -14.50 26.49
CA GLN A 286 -3.56 -14.88 27.84
C GLN A 286 -2.62 -13.88 28.49
N SER A 287 -1.84 -13.15 27.67
CA SER A 287 -0.91 -12.13 28.18
C SER A 287 -1.63 -10.95 28.85
N GLY A 288 -2.88 -10.70 28.48
CA GLY A 288 -3.63 -9.52 28.92
C GLY A 288 -3.09 -8.19 28.36
N GLU A 289 -2.13 -8.24 27.44
CA GLU A 289 -1.54 -7.06 26.83
C GLU A 289 -2.28 -6.68 25.55
N GLU A 290 -2.49 -5.38 25.36
CA GLU A 290 -3.11 -4.86 24.14
C GLU A 290 -2.04 -4.64 23.07
N PHE A 291 -2.05 -5.51 22.06
CA PHE A 291 -1.27 -5.38 20.83
C PHE A 291 -2.20 -5.28 19.63
N THR A 292 -1.79 -4.51 18.63
CA THR A 292 -2.42 -4.52 17.31
C THR A 292 -1.41 -4.98 16.26
N TRP A 293 -1.87 -5.71 15.24
CA TRP A 293 -0.95 -6.26 14.24
C TRP A 293 -1.62 -6.50 12.89
N GLY A 294 -0.79 -6.50 11.84
CA GLY A 294 -1.12 -6.90 10.49
C GLY A 294 -0.23 -8.03 10.00
N SER A 295 -0.69 -8.80 9.00
CA SER A 295 0.09 -9.89 8.40
C SER A 295 -0.37 -10.23 7.00
N SER A 296 0.46 -11.02 6.26
CA SER A 296 0.08 -11.61 4.98
C SER A 296 -0.54 -12.99 5.17
N ALA A 297 -1.55 -13.31 4.36
CA ALA A 297 -2.25 -14.58 4.38
C ALA A 297 -2.71 -15.03 2.99
N ARG A 298 -2.99 -16.34 2.84
CA ARG A 298 -3.77 -16.89 1.73
C ARG A 298 -5.18 -17.19 2.20
N THR A 299 -6.14 -17.00 1.33
CA THR A 299 -7.57 -17.22 1.66
C THR A 299 -7.92 -18.67 1.94
N ASP A 300 -7.18 -19.62 1.35
CA ASP A 300 -7.32 -21.07 1.61
C ASP A 300 -6.62 -21.54 2.89
N CYS A 301 -5.80 -20.67 3.53
CA CYS A 301 -5.14 -20.96 4.80
C CYS A 301 -5.88 -20.37 6.02
N VAL A 302 -7.02 -19.74 5.82
CA VAL A 302 -7.85 -19.15 6.89
C VAL A 302 -9.32 -19.48 6.67
N ASP A 303 -10.07 -19.52 7.77
CA ASP A 303 -11.52 -19.61 7.77
C ASP A 303 -12.10 -18.52 8.68
N GLU A 304 -13.43 -18.40 8.74
CA GLU A 304 -14.10 -17.38 9.56
C GLU A 304 -13.75 -17.52 11.04
N GLU A 305 -13.60 -18.76 11.55
CA GLU A 305 -13.25 -19.01 12.95
C GLU A 305 -11.85 -18.48 13.29
N LEU A 306 -10.86 -18.77 12.44
CA LEU A 306 -9.50 -18.28 12.62
C LEU A 306 -9.42 -16.75 12.48
N ILE A 307 -10.13 -16.17 11.50
CA ILE A 307 -10.22 -14.71 11.32
C ILE A 307 -10.82 -14.05 12.57
N ALA A 308 -11.89 -14.65 13.15
CA ALA A 308 -12.49 -14.15 14.40
C ALA A 308 -11.52 -14.21 15.58
N LEU A 309 -10.75 -15.30 15.71
CA LEU A 309 -9.74 -15.44 16.74
C LEU A 309 -8.61 -14.42 16.56
N MET A 310 -8.10 -14.24 15.33
CA MET A 310 -7.09 -13.24 14.99
C MET A 310 -7.58 -11.82 15.34
N ALA A 311 -8.83 -11.48 14.96
CA ALA A 311 -9.42 -10.18 15.29
C ALA A 311 -9.49 -9.93 16.80
N LYS A 312 -9.89 -10.95 17.59
CA LYS A 312 -9.94 -10.91 19.05
C LYS A 312 -8.53 -10.75 19.64
N ALA A 313 -7.52 -11.37 19.04
CA ALA A 313 -6.12 -11.27 19.45
C ALA A 313 -5.42 -9.99 18.94
N GLY A 314 -6.15 -9.03 18.36
CA GLY A 314 -5.62 -7.73 17.97
C GLY A 314 -5.22 -7.60 16.49
N CYS A 315 -5.52 -8.56 15.63
CA CYS A 315 -5.33 -8.40 14.19
C CYS A 315 -6.22 -7.26 13.66
N ARG A 316 -5.61 -6.31 12.93
CA ARG A 316 -6.30 -5.15 12.34
C ARG A 316 -6.03 -5.01 10.84
N GLY A 317 -5.10 -5.77 10.29
CA GLY A 317 -4.77 -5.77 8.88
C GLY A 317 -4.43 -7.16 8.36
N ILE A 318 -4.96 -7.53 7.18
CA ILE A 318 -4.55 -8.74 6.46
C ILE A 318 -4.34 -8.39 5.00
N PHE A 319 -3.19 -8.81 4.47
CA PHE A 319 -2.89 -8.77 3.04
C PHE A 319 -3.21 -10.14 2.42
N PHE A 320 -4.18 -10.19 1.51
CA PHE A 320 -4.49 -11.38 0.72
C PHE A 320 -3.96 -11.23 -0.71
N GLY A 321 -3.02 -12.07 -1.10
CA GLY A 321 -2.67 -12.27 -2.50
C GLY A 321 -3.71 -13.14 -3.18
N ILE A 322 -4.62 -12.55 -3.96
CA ILE A 322 -5.61 -13.26 -4.79
C ILE A 322 -5.05 -13.44 -6.20
N GLU A 323 -4.34 -12.46 -6.69
CA GLU A 323 -3.64 -12.31 -7.96
C GLU A 323 -4.59 -12.18 -9.17
N THR A 324 -5.59 -13.04 -9.33
CA THR A 324 -6.53 -12.98 -10.46
C THR A 324 -7.92 -13.43 -10.05
N GLY A 325 -8.94 -12.77 -10.60
CA GLY A 325 -10.35 -13.17 -10.49
C GLY A 325 -10.77 -14.25 -11.47
N SER A 326 -9.87 -14.71 -12.36
CA SER A 326 -10.14 -15.77 -13.32
C SER A 326 -9.78 -17.14 -12.77
N ARG A 327 -10.75 -18.07 -12.77
CA ARG A 327 -10.50 -19.48 -12.41
C ARG A 327 -9.51 -20.18 -13.34
N ARG A 328 -9.47 -19.78 -14.61
CA ARG A 328 -8.51 -20.29 -15.58
C ARG A 328 -7.10 -19.85 -15.22
N MET A 329 -6.93 -18.55 -14.97
CA MET A 329 -5.63 -17.98 -14.60
C MET A 329 -5.13 -18.49 -13.26
N GLN A 330 -6.00 -18.72 -12.26
CA GLN A 330 -5.62 -19.34 -10.97
C GLN A 330 -4.84 -20.65 -11.16
N LYS A 331 -5.21 -21.45 -12.18
CA LYS A 331 -4.53 -22.71 -12.51
C LYS A 331 -3.22 -22.47 -13.26
N ILE A 332 -3.21 -21.54 -14.22
CA ILE A 332 -2.02 -21.23 -15.04
C ILE A 332 -0.88 -20.69 -14.19
N ILE A 333 -1.20 -19.79 -13.24
CA ILE A 333 -0.19 -19.17 -12.36
C ILE A 333 0.17 -20.06 -11.15
N ASP A 334 -0.38 -21.26 -11.07
CA ASP A 334 -0.19 -22.23 -9.97
C ASP A 334 -0.49 -21.63 -8.58
N LYS A 335 -1.52 -20.79 -8.51
CA LYS A 335 -2.03 -20.22 -7.25
C LYS A 335 -3.15 -21.10 -6.67
N GLY A 336 -4.11 -21.52 -7.51
CA GLY A 336 -5.12 -22.52 -7.21
C GLY A 336 -6.15 -22.14 -6.14
N LEU A 337 -6.46 -20.85 -5.96
CA LEU A 337 -7.48 -20.41 -4.99
C LEU A 337 -8.89 -20.64 -5.52
N GLU A 338 -9.79 -21.06 -4.63
CA GLU A 338 -11.23 -21.04 -4.88
C GLU A 338 -11.76 -19.61 -4.62
N LEU A 339 -12.17 -18.93 -5.69
CA LEU A 339 -12.52 -17.50 -5.66
C LEU A 339 -13.77 -17.19 -4.82
N ASN A 340 -14.73 -18.11 -4.76
CA ASN A 340 -15.89 -17.96 -3.89
C ASN A 340 -15.48 -17.94 -2.41
N ASP A 341 -14.58 -18.86 -2.02
CA ASP A 341 -14.05 -18.91 -0.67
C ASP A 341 -13.23 -17.64 -0.38
N SER A 342 -12.44 -17.18 -1.36
CA SER A 342 -11.69 -15.92 -1.23
C SER A 342 -12.62 -14.73 -0.96
N THR A 343 -13.75 -14.63 -1.66
CA THR A 343 -14.76 -13.60 -1.40
C THR A 343 -15.34 -13.69 0.02
N GLU A 344 -15.62 -14.92 0.49
CA GLU A 344 -16.14 -15.12 1.85
C GLU A 344 -15.10 -14.76 2.93
N ARG A 345 -13.78 -14.95 2.67
CA ARG A 345 -12.73 -14.52 3.61
C ARG A 345 -12.64 -13.00 3.69
N VAL A 346 -12.71 -12.29 2.56
CA VAL A 346 -12.76 -10.82 2.53
C VAL A 346 -14.00 -10.32 3.30
N ARG A 347 -15.17 -10.94 3.08
CA ARG A 347 -16.40 -10.64 3.84
C ARG A 347 -16.23 -10.88 5.34
N SER A 348 -15.59 -11.97 5.74
CA SER A 348 -15.34 -12.27 7.15
C SER A 348 -14.42 -11.23 7.79
N CYS A 349 -13.39 -10.76 7.08
CA CYS A 349 -12.54 -9.67 7.56
C CYS A 349 -13.34 -8.38 7.77
N ASP A 350 -14.22 -8.01 6.82
CA ASP A 350 -15.11 -6.84 6.97
C ASP A 350 -16.01 -6.95 8.18
N LYS A 351 -16.63 -8.15 8.40
CA LYS A 351 -17.47 -8.46 9.57
C LYS A 351 -16.74 -8.21 10.90
N PHE A 352 -15.45 -8.56 10.98
CA PHE A 352 -14.63 -8.39 12.17
C PHE A 352 -13.80 -7.10 12.17
N LYS A 353 -14.03 -6.18 11.22
CA LYS A 353 -13.36 -4.87 11.08
C LYS A 353 -11.84 -4.99 10.94
N ILE A 354 -11.40 -5.98 10.18
CA ILE A 354 -10.00 -6.12 9.77
C ILE A 354 -9.83 -5.48 8.41
N ASN A 355 -8.96 -4.49 8.30
CA ASN A 355 -8.60 -3.88 7.02
C ASN A 355 -7.92 -4.92 6.13
N THR A 356 -8.40 -5.09 4.92
CA THR A 356 -7.97 -6.17 4.05
C THR A 356 -7.45 -5.61 2.72
N ALA A 357 -6.14 -5.70 2.50
CA ALA A 357 -5.60 -5.49 1.17
C ALA A 357 -5.92 -6.72 0.29
N VAL A 358 -6.66 -6.51 -0.79
CA VAL A 358 -7.01 -7.54 -1.79
C VAL A 358 -6.12 -7.34 -3.00
N SER A 359 -4.97 -8.03 -3.01
CA SER A 359 -3.97 -7.88 -4.07
C SER A 359 -4.32 -8.69 -5.30
N LEU A 360 -4.42 -8.00 -6.43
CA LEU A 360 -4.66 -8.54 -7.75
C LEU A 360 -3.53 -8.15 -8.69
N MET A 361 -3.31 -8.97 -9.70
CA MET A 361 -2.34 -8.76 -10.76
C MET A 361 -2.99 -8.98 -12.13
N ALA A 362 -2.47 -8.30 -13.13
CA ALA A 362 -2.81 -8.51 -14.53
C ALA A 362 -1.56 -8.41 -15.40
N GLY A 363 -1.67 -8.80 -16.67
CA GLY A 363 -0.56 -8.77 -17.62
C GLY A 363 0.21 -10.08 -17.71
N PHE A 364 -0.42 -11.19 -17.36
CA PHE A 364 0.14 -12.52 -17.59
C PHE A 364 0.14 -12.88 -19.10
N PRO A 365 1.13 -13.65 -19.58
CA PRO A 365 1.26 -13.95 -21.00
C PRO A 365 0.02 -14.60 -21.64
N ASP A 366 -0.65 -15.49 -20.90
CA ASP A 366 -1.81 -16.25 -21.36
C ASP A 366 -3.16 -15.59 -20.99
N GLU A 367 -3.12 -14.40 -20.39
CA GLU A 367 -4.32 -13.69 -19.95
C GLU A 367 -5.11 -13.15 -21.12
N THR A 368 -6.40 -13.47 -21.16
CA THR A 368 -7.35 -12.99 -22.17
C THR A 368 -8.18 -11.82 -21.63
N MET A 369 -8.93 -11.16 -22.53
CA MET A 369 -9.86 -10.09 -22.11
C MET A 369 -10.94 -10.59 -21.14
N ASP A 370 -11.36 -11.86 -21.25
CA ASP A 370 -12.34 -12.43 -20.32
C ASP A 370 -11.73 -12.65 -18.95
N ASP A 371 -10.48 -13.12 -18.86
CA ASP A 371 -9.76 -13.23 -17.58
C ASP A 371 -9.56 -11.87 -16.91
N LEU A 372 -9.23 -10.85 -17.71
CA LEU A 372 -9.11 -9.48 -17.22
C LEU A 372 -10.45 -8.92 -16.72
N ARG A 373 -11.55 -9.23 -17.40
CA ARG A 373 -12.91 -8.88 -16.96
C ARG A 373 -13.26 -9.54 -15.63
N ASP A 374 -12.92 -10.81 -15.45
CA ASP A 374 -13.12 -11.52 -14.19
C ASP A 374 -12.27 -10.91 -13.06
N THR A 375 -11.02 -10.53 -13.34
CA THR A 375 -10.12 -9.88 -12.37
C THR A 375 -10.64 -8.48 -11.99
N ALA A 376 -11.06 -7.68 -12.96
CA ALA A 376 -11.66 -6.37 -12.71
C ALA A 376 -13.00 -6.48 -11.95
N ALA A 377 -13.80 -7.53 -12.23
CA ALA A 377 -15.02 -7.82 -11.49
C ALA A 377 -14.70 -8.15 -10.03
N PHE A 378 -13.72 -8.99 -9.75
CA PHE A 378 -13.30 -9.31 -8.38
C PHE A 378 -12.81 -8.06 -7.64
N PHE A 379 -12.04 -7.20 -8.31
CA PHE A 379 -11.59 -5.91 -7.78
C PHE A 379 -12.78 -5.05 -7.33
N VAL A 380 -13.72 -4.78 -8.24
CA VAL A 380 -14.85 -3.90 -7.97
C VAL A 380 -15.84 -4.54 -6.98
N ASP A 381 -16.06 -5.84 -7.06
CA ASP A 381 -16.91 -6.55 -6.10
C ASP A 381 -16.37 -6.49 -4.67
N SER A 382 -15.06 -6.41 -4.50
CA SER A 382 -14.44 -6.21 -3.18
C SER A 382 -14.79 -4.85 -2.57
N LEU A 383 -15.14 -3.85 -3.37
CA LEU A 383 -15.57 -2.52 -2.90
C LEU A 383 -16.88 -2.52 -2.12
N ARG A 384 -17.63 -3.64 -2.08
CA ARG A 384 -18.83 -3.81 -1.23
C ARG A 384 -18.52 -3.78 0.25
N TYR A 385 -17.29 -4.15 0.61
CA TYR A 385 -16.82 -4.30 1.97
C TYR A 385 -16.06 -3.06 2.40
N ASP A 386 -16.49 -2.41 3.46
CA ASP A 386 -15.94 -1.11 3.88
C ASP A 386 -14.45 -1.20 4.28
N HIS A 387 -14.01 -2.38 4.77
CA HIS A 387 -12.64 -2.64 5.18
C HIS A 387 -11.79 -3.34 4.11
N ALA A 388 -12.28 -3.48 2.87
CA ALA A 388 -11.50 -4.03 1.76
C ALA A 388 -10.87 -2.91 0.92
N ASP A 389 -9.59 -3.05 0.63
CA ASP A 389 -8.79 -2.17 -0.21
C ASP A 389 -8.18 -2.99 -1.36
N PRO A 390 -8.90 -3.14 -2.49
CA PRO A 390 -8.39 -3.87 -3.63
C PRO A 390 -7.27 -3.09 -4.32
N GLN A 391 -6.23 -3.83 -4.72
CA GLN A 391 -5.06 -3.33 -5.43
C GLN A 391 -4.92 -4.10 -6.75
N LEU A 392 -4.46 -3.44 -7.80
CA LEU A 392 -4.19 -4.06 -9.09
C LEU A 392 -2.78 -3.67 -9.55
N SER A 393 -1.90 -4.66 -9.62
CA SER A 393 -0.52 -4.52 -10.09
C SER A 393 -0.35 -5.13 -11.47
N ILE A 394 0.63 -4.66 -12.23
CA ILE A 394 1.00 -5.27 -13.50
C ILE A 394 2.19 -6.21 -13.28
N LEU A 395 2.13 -7.39 -13.87
CA LEU A 395 3.17 -8.40 -13.76
C LEU A 395 4.55 -7.85 -14.15
N ALA A 396 5.52 -8.05 -13.25
CA ALA A 396 6.94 -7.90 -13.52
C ALA A 396 7.60 -9.28 -13.55
N PRO A 397 8.34 -9.64 -14.60
CA PRO A 397 9.05 -10.92 -14.68
C PRO A 397 10.30 -10.88 -13.79
N LEU A 398 10.12 -11.18 -12.50
CA LEU A 398 11.21 -11.21 -11.53
C LEU A 398 12.24 -12.27 -11.90
N ALA A 399 13.52 -11.94 -11.78
CA ALA A 399 14.61 -12.85 -12.12
C ALA A 399 14.51 -14.17 -11.35
N GLY A 400 14.77 -15.29 -12.01
CA GLY A 400 14.71 -16.65 -11.47
C GLY A 400 13.33 -17.27 -11.40
N THR A 401 12.25 -16.50 -11.59
CA THR A 401 10.90 -17.08 -11.58
C THR A 401 10.63 -17.95 -12.81
N PRO A 402 9.72 -18.96 -12.72
CA PRO A 402 9.31 -19.75 -13.86
C PRO A 402 8.85 -18.91 -15.06
N ILE A 403 8.06 -17.86 -14.83
CA ILE A 403 7.62 -16.94 -15.90
C ILE A 403 8.81 -16.25 -16.56
N GLN A 404 9.73 -15.69 -15.78
CA GLN A 404 10.92 -15.03 -16.35
C GLN A 404 11.76 -16.02 -17.15
N THR A 405 11.99 -17.22 -16.63
CA THR A 405 12.78 -18.26 -17.30
C THR A 405 12.14 -18.69 -18.62
N GLN A 406 10.82 -18.83 -18.65
CA GLN A 406 10.06 -19.23 -19.84
C GLN A 406 10.11 -18.17 -20.94
N TYR A 407 10.04 -16.88 -20.59
CA TYR A 407 9.91 -15.78 -21.56
C TYR A 407 11.17 -14.92 -21.69
N LYS A 408 12.31 -15.31 -21.10
CA LYS A 408 13.56 -14.51 -21.05
C LYS A 408 14.04 -13.97 -22.39
N ASP A 409 13.85 -14.76 -23.47
CA ASP A 409 14.33 -14.39 -24.83
C ASP A 409 13.30 -13.54 -25.60
N SER A 410 12.13 -13.29 -25.03
CA SER A 410 11.03 -12.50 -25.61
C SER A 410 10.58 -11.32 -24.77
N LEU A 411 11.33 -11.00 -23.72
CA LEU A 411 11.06 -9.83 -22.89
C LEU A 411 11.13 -8.53 -23.69
N VAL A 412 10.20 -7.63 -23.46
CA VAL A 412 10.11 -6.32 -24.12
C VAL A 412 10.44 -5.23 -23.11
N LEU A 413 11.47 -4.43 -23.40
CA LEU A 413 11.77 -3.26 -22.57
C LEU A 413 10.58 -2.30 -22.61
N ASN A 414 10.17 -1.86 -21.46
CA ASN A 414 9.08 -0.92 -21.34
C ASN A 414 9.44 0.14 -20.30
N ASP A 415 9.58 1.39 -20.76
CA ASP A 415 9.91 2.54 -19.90
C ASP A 415 8.81 2.81 -18.85
N ASP A 416 7.61 2.30 -19.08
CA ASP A 416 6.47 2.43 -18.22
C ASP A 416 6.24 1.13 -17.42
N VAL A 417 7.09 0.90 -16.47
CA VAL A 417 7.30 -0.40 -15.86
C VAL A 417 6.24 -0.75 -14.82
N ALA A 418 6.10 -2.05 -14.58
CA ALA A 418 5.32 -2.67 -13.52
C ALA A 418 5.55 -1.99 -12.15
N ASP A 419 4.54 -2.05 -11.29
CA ASP A 419 4.55 -1.38 -9.97
C ASP A 419 5.68 -1.84 -9.04
N MET A 420 6.25 -3.01 -9.30
CA MET A 420 7.41 -3.55 -8.58
C MET A 420 8.73 -2.90 -8.93
N SER A 421 8.80 -2.18 -10.04
CA SER A 421 9.96 -1.44 -10.46
C SER A 421 9.68 0.05 -10.31
N TYR A 422 10.64 0.72 -9.71
CA TYR A 422 10.54 2.11 -9.37
C TYR A 422 10.51 3.00 -10.59
N ARG A 423 9.55 3.91 -10.65
CA ARG A 423 9.58 5.07 -11.54
C ARG A 423 10.31 6.24 -10.87
N GLY A 424 10.75 7.18 -11.64
CA GLY A 424 11.26 8.45 -11.18
C GLY A 424 12.77 8.47 -11.01
N TRP A 425 13.22 8.87 -9.84
CA TRP A 425 14.62 9.14 -9.53
C TRP A 425 15.62 8.01 -9.79
N GLN A 426 15.14 6.78 -10.01
CA GLN A 426 15.99 5.64 -10.37
C GLN A 426 16.26 5.50 -11.88
N GLN A 427 15.54 6.22 -12.72
CA GLN A 427 15.70 6.10 -14.18
C GLN A 427 16.52 7.27 -14.76
N GLU A 428 17.72 7.45 -14.24
CA GLU A 428 18.68 8.29 -14.90
C GLU A 428 19.18 7.61 -16.21
N PRO A 429 19.74 8.36 -17.19
CA PRO A 429 20.23 7.79 -18.44
C PRO A 429 21.18 6.60 -18.26
N GLN A 430 21.98 6.61 -17.18
CA GLN A 430 22.90 5.53 -16.84
C GLN A 430 22.16 4.27 -16.37
N ASP A 431 21.07 4.41 -15.59
CA ASP A 431 20.24 3.28 -15.18
C ASP A 431 19.58 2.63 -16.40
N HIS A 432 19.03 3.45 -17.30
CA HIS A 432 18.43 2.97 -18.54
C HIS A 432 19.44 2.24 -19.43
N ALA A 433 20.66 2.77 -19.56
CA ALA A 433 21.74 2.11 -20.30
C ALA A 433 22.11 0.74 -19.70
N MET A 434 22.19 0.63 -18.37
CA MET A 434 22.46 -0.63 -17.67
C MET A 434 21.32 -1.64 -17.86
N ILE A 435 20.07 -1.19 -17.69
CA ILE A 435 18.88 -2.03 -17.87
C ILE A 435 18.82 -2.58 -19.30
N THR A 436 19.07 -1.74 -20.29
CA THR A 436 19.04 -2.13 -21.71
C THR A 436 20.17 -3.09 -22.07
N ALA A 437 21.37 -2.88 -21.50
CA ALA A 437 22.52 -3.72 -21.78
C ALA A 437 22.45 -5.11 -21.14
N HIS A 438 21.70 -5.28 -20.04
CA HIS A 438 21.69 -6.49 -19.22
C HIS A 438 20.27 -6.95 -18.86
N PRO A 439 19.43 -7.34 -19.83
CA PRO A 439 18.04 -7.78 -19.56
C PRO A 439 17.98 -9.02 -18.63
N GLU A 440 19.01 -9.86 -18.65
CA GLU A 440 19.12 -11.03 -17.78
C GLU A 440 19.30 -10.67 -16.28
N ILE A 441 19.81 -9.45 -16.00
CA ILE A 441 19.98 -8.93 -14.63
C ILE A 441 18.76 -8.13 -14.21
N PHE A 442 18.20 -7.35 -15.14
CA PHE A 442 17.17 -6.35 -14.86
C PHE A 442 15.80 -6.74 -15.44
N SER A 443 15.47 -8.03 -15.48
CA SER A 443 14.23 -8.53 -16.08
C SER A 443 12.97 -7.91 -15.51
N SER A 444 12.98 -7.49 -14.24
CA SER A 444 11.84 -6.79 -13.61
C SER A 444 11.49 -5.44 -14.24
N PHE A 445 12.39 -4.85 -15.06
CA PHE A 445 12.17 -3.63 -15.83
C PHE A 445 11.62 -3.92 -17.24
N TYR A 446 11.36 -5.16 -17.55
CA TYR A 446 10.80 -5.61 -18.80
C TYR A 446 9.34 -6.09 -18.61
N ALA A 447 8.71 -6.35 -19.72
CA ALA A 447 7.39 -6.96 -19.79
C ALA A 447 7.47 -8.31 -20.50
N VAL A 448 6.60 -9.22 -20.11
CA VAL A 448 6.33 -10.43 -20.89
C VAL A 448 5.40 -10.09 -22.07
N PRO A 449 5.50 -10.81 -23.20
CA PRO A 449 4.55 -10.67 -24.29
C PRO A 449 3.13 -10.99 -23.85
N MET A 450 2.17 -10.18 -24.28
CA MET A 450 0.74 -10.37 -24.03
C MET A 450 -0.01 -10.40 -25.36
N PRO A 451 -0.14 -11.56 -26.01
CA PRO A 451 -0.70 -11.64 -27.36
C PRO A 451 -2.20 -11.35 -27.42
N TYR A 452 -2.92 -11.40 -26.30
CA TYR A 452 -4.38 -11.25 -26.23
C TYR A 452 -4.83 -9.93 -25.61
N LEU A 453 -3.90 -9.14 -25.07
CA LEU A 453 -4.19 -7.87 -24.36
C LEU A 453 -3.25 -6.76 -24.83
N GLU A 454 -3.80 -5.59 -25.06
CA GLU A 454 -2.99 -4.40 -25.30
C GLU A 454 -2.48 -3.84 -23.96
N ARG A 455 -1.19 -3.66 -23.85
CA ARG A 455 -0.55 -3.23 -22.62
C ARG A 455 -1.01 -1.84 -22.17
N GLU A 456 -1.17 -0.89 -23.09
CA GLU A 456 -1.64 0.46 -22.77
C GLU A 456 -3.08 0.46 -22.26
N PHE A 457 -3.94 -0.40 -22.83
CA PHE A 457 -5.28 -0.62 -22.29
C PHE A 457 -5.25 -1.11 -20.84
N LEU A 458 -4.40 -2.08 -20.55
CA LEU A 458 -4.26 -2.65 -19.20
C LEU A 458 -3.79 -1.62 -18.18
N LYS A 459 -2.76 -0.84 -18.54
CA LYS A 459 -2.22 0.21 -17.68
C LYS A 459 -3.26 1.30 -17.39
N GLU A 460 -4.01 1.71 -18.41
CA GLU A 460 -5.05 2.73 -18.26
C GLU A 460 -6.22 2.20 -17.40
N LEU A 461 -6.64 0.95 -17.62
CA LEU A 461 -7.66 0.31 -16.78
C LEU A 461 -7.22 0.25 -15.32
N ARG A 462 -5.96 -0.11 -15.03
CA ARG A 462 -5.40 -0.09 -13.68
C ARG A 462 -5.50 1.30 -13.05
N ASP A 463 -5.01 2.33 -13.72
CA ASP A 463 -5.03 3.70 -13.21
C ASP A 463 -6.47 4.18 -12.99
N PHE A 464 -7.38 3.87 -13.91
CA PHE A 464 -8.81 4.13 -13.77
C PHE A 464 -9.42 3.45 -12.53
N LEU A 465 -9.16 2.18 -12.33
CA LEU A 465 -9.71 1.42 -11.19
C LEU A 465 -9.17 1.94 -9.86
N LEU A 466 -7.84 2.14 -9.74
CA LEU A 466 -7.19 2.59 -8.52
C LEU A 466 -7.57 4.02 -8.13
N CYS A 467 -7.65 4.92 -9.10
CA CYS A 467 -8.07 6.30 -8.84
C CYS A 467 -9.58 6.41 -8.65
N GLY A 468 -10.36 5.67 -9.45
CA GLY A 468 -11.82 5.64 -9.35
C GLY A 468 -12.32 5.10 -8.01
N MET A 469 -11.72 4.04 -7.47
CA MET A 469 -12.11 3.51 -6.16
C MET A 469 -11.86 4.49 -5.02
N ARG A 470 -10.86 5.38 -5.14
CA ARG A 470 -10.57 6.43 -4.16
C ARG A 470 -11.51 7.61 -4.30
N ALA A 471 -11.84 7.99 -5.53
CA ALA A 471 -12.59 9.19 -5.83
C ALA A 471 -14.12 8.98 -5.83
N PHE A 472 -14.62 7.79 -6.27
CA PHE A 472 -16.05 7.53 -6.44
C PHE A 472 -16.40 6.04 -6.26
N ARG A 473 -16.03 5.49 -5.12
CA ARG A 473 -16.13 4.07 -4.77
C ARG A 473 -17.52 3.46 -5.03
N LYS A 474 -18.57 4.13 -4.57
CA LYS A 474 -19.95 3.60 -4.69
C LYS A 474 -20.49 3.69 -6.10
N LEU A 475 -20.15 4.75 -6.82
CA LEU A 475 -20.51 4.88 -8.24
C LEU A 475 -19.81 3.81 -9.07
N LEU A 476 -18.52 3.55 -8.83
CA LEU A 476 -17.77 2.50 -9.54
C LEU A 476 -18.43 1.12 -9.34
N LEU A 477 -18.81 0.79 -8.11
CA LEU A 477 -19.53 -0.44 -7.79
C LEU A 477 -20.93 -0.47 -8.45
N GLY A 478 -21.65 0.65 -8.44
CA GLY A 478 -22.97 0.80 -9.09
C GLY A 478 -22.89 0.57 -10.60
N LEU A 479 -21.93 1.20 -11.25
CA LEU A 479 -21.67 1.05 -12.68
C LEU A 479 -21.31 -0.39 -13.06
N HIS A 480 -20.48 -1.06 -12.26
CA HIS A 480 -20.17 -2.47 -12.45
C HIS A 480 -21.42 -3.34 -12.38
N GLN A 481 -22.27 -3.11 -11.38
CA GLN A 481 -23.50 -3.89 -11.18
C GLN A 481 -24.56 -3.60 -12.26
N ASP A 482 -24.68 -2.35 -12.70
CA ASP A 482 -25.62 -1.92 -13.74
C ASP A 482 -25.23 -2.43 -15.14
N SER A 483 -23.94 -2.30 -15.51
CA SER A 483 -23.43 -2.74 -16.82
C SER A 483 -23.19 -4.25 -16.91
N GLY A 484 -23.05 -4.93 -15.78
CA GLY A 484 -22.59 -6.32 -15.67
C GLY A 484 -21.07 -6.49 -15.66
N ASN A 485 -20.31 -5.49 -16.12
CA ASN A 485 -18.84 -5.49 -16.00
C ASN A 485 -18.24 -4.09 -16.17
N VAL A 486 -17.39 -3.70 -15.21
CA VAL A 486 -16.73 -2.38 -15.19
C VAL A 486 -15.84 -2.12 -16.41
N VAL A 487 -15.27 -3.16 -17.03
CA VAL A 487 -14.43 -3.02 -18.23
C VAL A 487 -15.23 -2.48 -19.41
N HIS A 488 -16.51 -2.83 -19.55
CA HIS A 488 -17.39 -2.25 -20.58
C HIS A 488 -17.60 -0.74 -20.34
N VAL A 489 -17.78 -0.34 -19.09
CA VAL A 489 -17.91 1.09 -18.73
C VAL A 489 -16.62 1.82 -19.06
N PHE A 490 -15.48 1.21 -18.73
CA PHE A 490 -14.16 1.77 -19.01
C PHE A 490 -13.92 1.94 -20.52
N GLN A 491 -14.28 0.96 -21.34
CA GLN A 491 -14.18 1.07 -22.81
C GLN A 491 -15.03 2.21 -23.36
N GLN A 492 -16.28 2.34 -22.92
CA GLN A 492 -17.15 3.47 -23.30
C GLN A 492 -16.57 4.82 -22.83
N TRP A 493 -15.97 4.85 -21.64
CA TRP A 493 -15.28 6.03 -21.12
C TRP A 493 -14.09 6.43 -22.01
N GLN A 494 -13.23 5.48 -22.41
CA GLN A 494 -12.10 5.74 -23.31
C GLN A 494 -12.56 6.32 -24.64
N GLU A 495 -13.59 5.72 -25.26
CA GLU A 495 -14.16 6.22 -26.50
C GLU A 495 -14.73 7.64 -26.35
N TRP A 496 -15.51 7.87 -25.29
CA TRP A 496 -16.11 9.17 -25.03
C TRP A 496 -15.04 10.24 -24.77
N ARG A 497 -14.05 9.92 -23.95
CA ARG A 497 -12.91 10.79 -23.62
C ARG A 497 -12.18 11.20 -24.92
N THR A 498 -11.83 10.25 -25.75
CA THR A 498 -11.12 10.49 -27.02
C THR A 498 -11.94 11.39 -27.97
N ARG A 499 -13.23 11.12 -28.12
CA ARG A 499 -14.14 11.94 -28.95
C ARG A 499 -14.31 13.38 -28.44
N ASN A 500 -14.17 13.59 -27.15
CA ASN A 500 -14.29 14.92 -26.53
C ASN A 500 -12.93 15.63 -26.36
N GLY A 501 -11.85 15.13 -26.97
CA GLY A 501 -10.54 15.78 -26.99
C GLY A 501 -9.81 15.77 -25.64
N LEU A 502 -10.24 14.95 -24.69
CA LEU A 502 -9.60 14.79 -23.41
C LEU A 502 -8.42 13.80 -23.56
N HIS A 503 -7.29 14.32 -23.97
CA HIS A 503 -6.05 13.55 -24.13
C HIS A 503 -5.15 13.74 -22.91
N PHE A 504 -4.25 12.78 -22.66
CA PHE A 504 -3.22 12.93 -21.66
C PHE A 504 -2.24 14.03 -22.06
N SER A 505 -2.01 15.00 -21.21
CA SER A 505 -0.98 16.01 -21.45
C SER A 505 0.40 15.33 -21.43
N ASN A 506 1.19 15.57 -22.47
CA ASN A 506 2.56 15.03 -22.59
C ASN A 506 2.71 13.50 -22.47
N GLY A 507 1.63 12.74 -22.73
CA GLY A 507 1.64 11.28 -22.61
C GLY A 507 1.63 10.76 -21.17
N ASP A 508 1.47 11.60 -20.16
CA ASP A 508 1.41 11.17 -18.76
C ASP A 508 -0.02 10.80 -18.34
N ARG A 509 -0.37 9.55 -18.59
CA ARG A 509 -1.65 8.95 -18.21
C ARG A 509 -1.85 8.95 -16.69
N THR A 510 -0.83 8.56 -15.93
CA THR A 510 -0.94 8.42 -14.48
C THR A 510 -1.20 9.77 -13.81
N ALA A 511 -0.56 10.84 -14.30
CA ALA A 511 -0.83 12.19 -13.82
C ALA A 511 -2.27 12.62 -14.10
N TYR A 512 -2.83 12.30 -15.28
CA TYR A 512 -4.24 12.59 -15.57
C TYR A 512 -5.20 11.94 -14.57
N TYR A 513 -5.05 10.62 -14.32
CA TYR A 513 -5.92 9.91 -13.39
C TYR A 513 -5.73 10.34 -11.93
N ALA A 514 -4.55 10.84 -11.57
CA ALA A 514 -4.27 11.39 -10.24
C ALA A 514 -4.79 12.82 -10.03
N GLN A 515 -5.18 13.54 -11.11
CA GLN A 515 -5.70 14.91 -11.01
C GLN A 515 -7.14 14.94 -10.52
N THR A 516 -7.50 16.06 -9.87
CA THR A 516 -8.86 16.32 -9.41
C THR A 516 -9.88 16.53 -10.55
N SER A 517 -9.41 16.80 -11.77
CA SER A 517 -10.25 16.90 -12.98
C SER A 517 -10.80 15.56 -13.45
N PHE A 518 -10.09 14.46 -13.25
CA PHE A 518 -10.52 13.14 -13.71
C PHE A 518 -11.92 12.74 -13.19
N PRO A 519 -12.23 12.82 -11.89
CA PRO A 519 -13.57 12.49 -11.41
C PRO A 519 -14.65 13.40 -12.00
N ALA A 520 -14.38 14.68 -12.20
CA ALA A 520 -15.33 15.62 -12.79
C ALA A 520 -15.65 15.25 -14.26
N ASP A 521 -14.63 14.95 -15.05
CA ASP A 521 -14.78 14.49 -16.43
C ASP A 521 -15.54 13.17 -16.50
N PHE A 522 -15.23 12.23 -15.60
CA PHE A 522 -15.93 10.95 -15.54
C PHE A 522 -17.39 11.10 -15.15
N PHE A 523 -17.72 11.96 -14.18
CA PHE A 523 -19.12 12.25 -13.83
C PHE A 523 -19.89 12.90 -15.00
N ARG A 524 -19.22 13.76 -15.77
CA ARG A 524 -19.80 14.31 -17.01
C ARG A 524 -20.11 13.22 -18.03
N PHE A 525 -19.19 12.27 -18.23
CA PHE A 525 -19.42 11.08 -19.06
C PHE A 525 -20.63 10.29 -18.57
N VAL A 526 -20.69 9.98 -17.28
CA VAL A 526 -21.78 9.18 -16.72
C VAL A 526 -23.13 9.87 -16.91
N ARG A 527 -23.23 11.18 -16.61
CA ARG A 527 -24.47 11.95 -16.75
C ARG A 527 -24.93 12.09 -18.21
N LEU A 528 -24.02 12.44 -19.10
CA LEU A 528 -24.37 12.84 -20.47
C LEU A 528 -24.33 11.70 -21.47
N HIS A 529 -23.66 10.61 -21.17
CA HIS A 529 -23.50 9.50 -22.09
C HIS A 529 -23.99 8.17 -21.53
N TYR A 530 -23.43 7.73 -20.38
CA TYR A 530 -23.73 6.39 -19.85
C TYR A 530 -25.19 6.26 -19.40
N ILE A 531 -25.70 7.17 -18.56
CA ILE A 531 -27.08 7.10 -18.05
C ILE A 531 -28.10 7.11 -19.18
N PRO A 532 -28.06 8.04 -20.18
CA PRO A 532 -29.05 8.08 -21.25
C PRO A 532 -28.99 6.92 -22.24
N ALA A 533 -27.79 6.37 -22.50
CA ALA A 533 -27.57 5.42 -23.58
C ALA A 533 -27.48 3.96 -23.15
N ALA A 534 -27.00 3.68 -21.93
CA ALA A 534 -26.56 2.35 -21.51
C ALA A 534 -27.07 1.89 -20.16
N SER A 535 -27.47 2.78 -19.25
CA SER A 535 -27.88 2.41 -17.90
C SER A 535 -29.23 1.67 -17.87
N LYS A 536 -29.25 0.56 -17.14
CA LYS A 536 -30.47 -0.19 -16.79
C LYS A 536 -31.14 0.36 -15.51
N ALA A 537 -30.40 1.14 -14.73
CA ALA A 537 -30.82 1.70 -13.45
C ALA A 537 -30.57 3.23 -13.40
N PRO A 538 -31.14 4.03 -14.31
CA PRO A 538 -30.79 5.44 -14.47
C PRO A 538 -30.99 6.26 -13.18
N LEU A 539 -32.04 5.96 -12.41
CA LEU A 539 -32.35 6.67 -11.18
C LEU A 539 -31.28 6.43 -10.09
N ALA A 540 -30.86 5.17 -9.92
CA ALA A 540 -29.80 4.82 -8.98
C ALA A 540 -28.46 5.42 -9.40
N MET A 541 -28.13 5.39 -10.70
CA MET A 541 -26.90 5.98 -11.22
C MET A 541 -26.87 7.49 -11.04
N THR A 542 -27.99 8.18 -11.30
CA THR A 542 -28.11 9.63 -11.04
C THR A 542 -27.88 9.94 -9.56
N ALA A 543 -28.53 9.18 -8.66
CA ALA A 543 -28.37 9.38 -7.22
C ALA A 543 -26.89 9.19 -6.77
N LEU A 544 -26.21 8.17 -7.30
CA LEU A 544 -24.79 7.91 -6.99
C LEU A 544 -23.87 9.01 -7.54
N VAL A 545 -24.11 9.49 -8.76
CA VAL A 545 -23.30 10.59 -9.34
C VAL A 545 -23.46 11.86 -8.55
N GLU A 546 -24.70 12.23 -8.14
CA GLU A 546 -24.94 13.42 -7.31
C GLU A 546 -24.27 13.29 -5.94
N TYR A 547 -24.35 12.10 -5.32
CA TYR A 547 -23.69 11.80 -4.07
C TYR A 547 -22.17 11.96 -4.16
N GLU A 548 -21.51 11.31 -5.14
CA GLU A 548 -20.05 11.37 -5.28
C GLU A 548 -19.57 12.77 -5.72
N THR A 549 -20.37 13.49 -6.52
CA THR A 549 -20.08 14.91 -6.87
C THR A 549 -20.05 15.77 -5.62
N ALA A 550 -20.99 15.58 -4.70
CA ALA A 550 -21.02 16.34 -3.47
C ALA A 550 -19.87 16.03 -2.52
N LEU A 551 -19.34 14.81 -2.59
CA LEU A 551 -18.14 14.45 -1.85
C LEU A 551 -16.89 15.15 -2.38
N LEU A 552 -16.77 15.39 -3.69
CA LEU A 552 -15.62 16.06 -4.31
C LEU A 552 -15.71 17.58 -4.30
N GLY A 553 -16.91 18.16 -4.33
CA GLY A 553 -17.22 19.54 -4.71
C GLY A 553 -16.69 20.66 -3.83
N ARG A 554 -15.80 20.44 -2.86
CA ARG A 554 -15.20 21.48 -2.02
C ARG A 554 -13.69 21.41 -1.84
N ASP A 555 -12.99 20.51 -2.49
CA ASP A 555 -11.52 20.48 -2.43
C ASP A 555 -10.91 21.70 -3.16
N HIS A 556 -11.69 22.37 -4.03
CA HIS A 556 -11.26 23.57 -4.77
C HIS A 556 -11.38 24.88 -3.99
N GLU A 557 -12.17 24.98 -2.92
CA GLU A 557 -12.30 26.22 -2.13
C GLU A 557 -11.26 26.33 -1.01
N SER A 558 -10.67 25.21 -0.56
CA SER A 558 -9.65 25.22 0.49
C SER A 558 -8.23 25.53 -0.02
N ASP A 559 -7.95 25.23 -1.31
CA ASP A 559 -6.62 25.49 -1.90
C ASP A 559 -6.42 26.95 -2.36
N ALA A 560 -7.48 27.77 -2.40
CA ALA A 560 -7.42 29.17 -2.82
C ALA A 560 -7.13 30.17 -1.69
N VAL A 561 -7.13 29.73 -0.43
CA VAL A 561 -6.75 30.56 0.72
C VAL A 561 -5.52 29.92 1.33
N GLY A 562 -4.36 30.52 1.05
CA GLY A 562 -3.06 30.13 1.61
C GLY A 562 -3.08 30.25 3.14
N ASP A 563 -3.52 29.21 3.81
CA ASP A 563 -3.39 29.05 5.25
C ASP A 563 -2.21 28.13 5.57
N ASN A 564 -1.24 28.73 6.24
CA ASN A 564 -0.06 28.14 6.85
C ASN A 564 -0.47 26.90 7.70
N PRO A 565 0.06 25.68 7.49
CA PRO A 565 -0.35 24.47 8.23
C PRO A 565 0.13 24.43 9.69
N GLY A 566 0.44 25.57 10.29
CA GLY A 566 1.06 25.68 11.62
C GLY A 566 0.13 26.09 12.76
N GLN A 567 -1.14 26.44 12.53
CA GLN A 567 -2.06 26.84 13.61
C GLN A 567 -3.50 26.41 13.31
N VAL A 568 -3.79 25.14 13.43
CA VAL A 568 -5.15 24.69 13.72
C VAL A 568 -5.12 24.13 15.14
N SER A 569 -5.37 25.00 16.10
CA SER A 569 -5.72 24.59 17.45
C SER A 569 -7.01 23.78 17.37
N ASP A 570 -6.93 22.53 17.79
CA ASP A 570 -8.07 21.63 17.98
C ASP A 570 -8.94 22.18 19.11
N SER A 571 -9.85 23.11 18.78
CA SER A 571 -10.87 23.59 19.70
C SER A 571 -12.08 22.63 19.72
N SER A 572 -11.82 21.32 19.75
CA SER A 572 -12.85 20.28 19.70
C SER A 572 -13.52 19.98 21.02
N SER A 573 -13.19 20.66 22.11
CA SER A 573 -13.79 20.43 23.43
C SER A 573 -14.85 21.47 23.85
N ASP A 574 -14.96 22.63 23.22
CA ASP A 574 -15.81 23.71 23.73
C ASP A 574 -17.23 23.80 23.14
N ASP A 575 -17.55 23.10 22.04
CA ASP A 575 -18.82 23.26 21.33
C ASP A 575 -19.99 22.43 21.90
N MET A 576 -19.80 21.64 22.95
CA MET A 576 -20.88 20.79 23.53
C MET A 576 -21.46 21.29 24.84
N GLU A 577 -20.90 22.31 25.49
CA GLU A 577 -21.28 22.70 26.86
C GLU A 577 -22.29 23.86 26.96
N GLY A 578 -22.67 24.53 25.86
CA GLY A 578 -23.70 25.57 25.91
C GLY A 578 -25.12 24.99 26.02
N LEU A 579 -25.83 25.26 27.09
CA LEU A 579 -27.28 25.06 27.18
C LEU A 579 -27.98 25.91 26.11
N LEU A 580 -28.80 25.30 25.26
CA LEU A 580 -29.63 26.00 24.28
C LEU A 580 -30.63 26.92 25.03
N SER A 581 -30.58 28.20 24.73
CA SER A 581 -31.57 29.18 25.16
C SER A 581 -32.47 29.58 23.97
N PRO A 582 -33.67 30.14 24.21
CA PRO A 582 -34.52 30.64 23.13
C PRO A 582 -33.80 31.66 22.20
N ASP A 583 -32.87 32.43 22.74
CA ASP A 583 -32.11 33.49 22.02
C ASP A 583 -30.83 32.96 21.36
N SER A 584 -30.49 31.65 21.54
CA SER A 584 -29.32 31.03 20.92
C SER A 584 -29.51 31.01 19.40
N ARG A 585 -28.57 31.61 18.66
CA ARG A 585 -28.55 31.52 17.19
C ARG A 585 -27.88 30.23 16.74
N LEU A 586 -28.48 29.59 15.75
CA LEU A 586 -27.98 28.32 15.20
C LEU A 586 -27.52 28.52 13.74
N GLN A 587 -26.48 27.80 13.35
CA GLN A 587 -25.99 27.79 12.00
C GLN A 587 -25.50 26.37 11.61
N LEU A 588 -25.41 26.12 10.31
CA LEU A 588 -24.74 24.91 9.84
C LEU A 588 -23.29 24.89 10.32
N ARG A 589 -22.86 23.76 10.81
CA ARG A 589 -21.43 23.59 11.16
C ARG A 589 -20.58 23.67 9.89
N ARG A 590 -19.43 24.35 9.99
CA ARG A 590 -18.46 24.45 8.88
C ARG A 590 -18.11 23.04 8.35
N GLY A 591 -18.15 22.86 7.03
CA GLY A 591 -17.88 21.57 6.38
C GLY A 591 -19.08 20.61 6.28
N VAL A 592 -20.28 21.02 6.71
CA VAL A 592 -21.54 20.31 6.41
C VAL A 592 -22.09 20.79 5.07
N ASN A 593 -22.42 19.85 4.19
CA ASN A 593 -23.10 20.09 2.92
C ASN A 593 -24.40 19.29 2.88
N VAL A 594 -25.48 19.90 2.39
CA VAL A 594 -26.80 19.25 2.25
C VAL A 594 -27.15 19.15 0.78
N ILE A 595 -27.41 17.95 0.31
CA ILE A 595 -27.82 17.69 -1.07
C ILE A 595 -29.12 16.93 -1.13
N THR A 596 -29.85 17.06 -2.26
CA THR A 596 -31.02 16.26 -2.56
C THR A 596 -30.67 15.27 -3.65
N ILE A 597 -30.91 13.98 -3.43
CA ILE A 597 -30.75 12.92 -4.44
C ILE A 597 -32.13 12.31 -4.75
N PRO A 598 -32.34 11.79 -5.98
CA PRO A 598 -33.68 11.39 -6.44
C PRO A 598 -34.18 10.05 -5.86
N ALA A 599 -33.35 9.29 -5.15
CA ALA A 599 -33.68 7.97 -4.65
C ALA A 599 -33.16 7.73 -3.24
N ASP A 600 -33.72 6.76 -2.53
CA ASP A 600 -33.32 6.40 -1.17
C ASP A 600 -31.88 5.87 -1.13
N TYR A 601 -30.97 6.65 -0.56
CA TYR A 601 -29.54 6.33 -0.49
C TYR A 601 -29.26 5.06 0.31
N GLN A 602 -29.95 4.85 1.41
CA GLN A 602 -29.75 3.67 2.26
C GLN A 602 -30.16 2.39 1.51
N GLU A 603 -31.25 2.47 0.73
CA GLU A 603 -31.68 1.36 -0.10
C GLU A 603 -30.67 1.06 -1.23
N ILE A 604 -30.13 2.09 -1.88
CA ILE A 604 -29.06 1.92 -2.90
C ILE A 604 -27.86 1.22 -2.27
N VAL A 605 -27.34 1.72 -1.15
CA VAL A 605 -26.17 1.16 -0.46
C VAL A 605 -26.45 -0.28 -0.01
N ARG A 606 -27.63 -0.56 0.53
CA ARG A 606 -28.04 -1.92 0.91
C ARG A 606 -27.98 -2.89 -0.28
N ARG A 607 -28.54 -2.47 -1.43
CA ARG A 607 -28.54 -3.29 -2.65
C ARG A 607 -27.15 -3.47 -3.22
N LEU A 608 -26.32 -2.44 -3.23
CA LEU A 608 -24.92 -2.55 -3.64
C LEU A 608 -24.19 -3.59 -2.77
N ARG A 609 -24.37 -3.58 -1.46
CA ARG A 609 -23.77 -4.56 -0.54
C ARG A 609 -24.27 -5.99 -0.75
N GLN A 610 -25.55 -6.16 -1.07
CA GLN A 610 -26.21 -7.47 -1.20
C GLN A 610 -26.28 -7.99 -2.65
N ARG A 611 -25.68 -7.30 -3.62
CA ARG A 611 -25.85 -7.59 -5.05
C ARG A 611 -27.30 -7.59 -5.50
N GLY A 612 -28.16 -6.82 -4.83
CA GLY A 612 -29.59 -6.68 -5.20
C GLY A 612 -29.76 -5.82 -6.46
N PRO A 613 -30.84 -6.01 -7.22
CA PRO A 613 -31.08 -5.26 -8.46
C PRO A 613 -31.24 -3.76 -8.18
N LEU A 614 -30.68 -2.92 -9.06
CA LEU A 614 -30.75 -1.45 -8.95
C LEU A 614 -31.85 -0.83 -9.82
N HIS A 615 -32.34 -1.57 -10.83
CA HIS A 615 -33.28 -1.07 -11.86
C HIS A 615 -34.71 -0.83 -11.34
N ASP A 616 -35.07 -1.43 -10.21
CA ASP A 616 -36.40 -1.32 -9.59
C ASP A 616 -36.43 -0.39 -8.36
N ILE A 617 -35.39 0.42 -8.19
CA ILE A 617 -35.38 1.46 -7.17
C ILE A 617 -36.41 2.53 -7.53
N ALA A 618 -37.32 2.78 -6.58
CA ALA A 618 -38.38 3.78 -6.75
C ALA A 618 -37.82 5.21 -6.60
N GLU A 619 -38.43 6.14 -7.33
CA GLU A 619 -38.22 7.57 -7.14
C GLU A 619 -38.70 7.97 -5.74
N LYS A 620 -37.77 8.40 -4.91
CA LYS A 620 -38.00 8.84 -3.54
C LYS A 620 -36.92 9.85 -3.18
N PRO A 621 -37.13 11.12 -3.51
CA PRO A 621 -36.13 12.16 -3.20
C PRO A 621 -35.84 12.21 -1.70
N VAL A 622 -34.56 12.19 -1.35
CA VAL A 622 -34.10 12.27 0.03
C VAL A 622 -32.98 13.32 0.15
N LYS A 623 -32.91 13.97 1.29
CA LYS A 623 -31.81 14.87 1.64
C LYS A 623 -30.72 14.12 2.39
N LEU A 624 -29.49 14.36 2.00
CA LEU A 624 -28.29 13.85 2.68
C LEU A 624 -27.50 15.02 3.27
N ALA A 625 -27.13 14.90 4.54
CA ALA A 625 -26.12 15.73 5.16
C ALA A 625 -24.75 15.02 5.04
N ILE A 626 -23.80 15.69 4.44
CA ILE A 626 -22.42 15.21 4.26
C ILE A 626 -21.53 16.09 5.11
N ARG A 627 -20.89 15.51 6.11
CA ARG A 627 -19.94 16.21 7.00
C ARG A 627 -18.54 15.67 6.77
N ARG A 628 -17.60 16.55 6.40
CA ARG A 628 -16.18 16.21 6.32
C ARG A 628 -15.53 16.36 7.68
N THR A 629 -14.65 15.41 8.00
CA THR A 629 -13.79 15.46 9.18
C THR A 629 -12.35 15.72 8.73
N PRO A 630 -11.56 16.54 9.45
CA PRO A 630 -10.20 16.89 9.03
C PRO A 630 -9.25 15.68 8.90
N ALA A 631 -9.54 14.57 9.60
CA ALA A 631 -8.66 13.41 9.70
C ALA A 631 -9.33 12.06 9.36
N GLY A 632 -10.53 12.06 8.72
CA GLY A 632 -11.25 10.81 8.45
C GLY A 632 -12.21 10.91 7.26
N PRO A 633 -12.85 9.78 6.90
CA PRO A 633 -13.81 9.75 5.82
C PRO A 633 -15.01 10.66 6.12
N ALA A 634 -15.64 11.18 5.07
CA ALA A 634 -16.84 11.99 5.20
C ALA A 634 -17.98 11.17 5.86
N GLU A 635 -18.61 11.75 6.87
CA GLU A 635 -19.82 11.18 7.47
C GLU A 635 -21.04 11.58 6.63
N VAL A 636 -21.82 10.59 6.23
CA VAL A 636 -23.02 10.79 5.41
C VAL A 636 -24.25 10.33 6.19
N ARG A 637 -25.25 11.18 6.29
CA ARG A 637 -26.51 10.88 6.98
C ARG A 637 -27.69 11.20 6.10
N GLN A 638 -28.57 10.25 5.90
CA GLN A 638 -29.86 10.51 5.30
C GLN A 638 -30.75 11.18 6.35
N LEU A 639 -31.27 12.37 6.01
CA LEU A 639 -32.09 13.17 6.88
C LEU A 639 -33.54 12.68 6.88
N THR A 640 -34.16 12.68 8.05
CA THR A 640 -35.64 12.59 8.13
C THR A 640 -36.25 13.89 7.58
N PRO A 641 -37.53 13.87 7.13
CA PRO A 641 -38.20 15.11 6.73
C PRO A 641 -38.10 16.22 7.78
N LEU A 642 -38.29 15.87 9.04
CA LEU A 642 -38.15 16.80 10.17
C LEU A 642 -36.71 17.38 10.26
N SER A 643 -35.70 16.52 10.24
CA SER A 643 -34.31 16.95 10.32
C SER A 643 -33.91 17.82 9.13
N ALA A 644 -34.45 17.54 7.94
CA ALA A 644 -34.20 18.29 6.73
C ALA A 644 -34.81 19.70 6.77
N GLU A 645 -36.01 19.83 7.33
CA GLU A 645 -36.65 21.14 7.52
C GLU A 645 -35.93 21.98 8.57
N LEU A 646 -35.64 21.40 9.72
CA LEU A 646 -34.92 22.10 10.78
C LEU A 646 -33.51 22.54 10.35
N LEU A 647 -32.84 21.71 9.58
CA LEU A 647 -31.50 22.06 9.07
C LEU A 647 -31.56 23.25 8.09
N GLY A 648 -32.61 23.28 7.24
CA GLY A 648 -32.86 24.42 6.35
C GLY A 648 -33.11 25.73 7.10
N LEU A 649 -33.86 25.70 8.21
CA LEU A 649 -34.05 26.87 9.06
C LEU A 649 -32.77 27.31 9.77
N CYS A 650 -31.89 26.37 10.12
CA CYS A 650 -30.57 26.72 10.69
C CYS A 650 -29.62 27.35 9.66
N GLU A 651 -29.80 27.13 8.35
CA GLU A 651 -29.03 27.83 7.30
C GLU A 651 -29.29 29.33 7.28
N GLU A 652 -30.46 29.76 7.72
CA GLU A 652 -30.88 31.16 7.77
C GLU A 652 -30.28 31.92 8.99
N GLY A 653 -29.57 31.24 9.88
CA GLY A 653 -28.93 31.86 11.06
C GLY A 653 -29.93 32.38 12.11
N LEU A 654 -31.10 31.71 12.23
CA LEU A 654 -32.17 32.08 13.14
C LEU A 654 -31.87 31.66 14.58
N THR A 655 -32.53 32.31 15.55
CA THR A 655 -32.53 31.88 16.95
C THR A 655 -33.40 30.64 17.14
N VAL A 656 -33.21 29.90 18.23
CA VAL A 656 -34.05 28.77 18.59
C VAL A 656 -35.55 29.14 18.67
N GLN A 657 -35.85 30.35 19.17
CA GLN A 657 -37.22 30.84 19.24
C GLN A 657 -37.78 31.12 17.84
N GLU A 658 -37.04 31.78 16.96
CA GLU A 658 -37.43 32.06 15.57
C GLU A 658 -37.62 30.74 14.78
N ILE A 659 -36.68 29.79 14.91
CA ILE A 659 -36.79 28.45 14.30
C ILE A 659 -38.08 27.74 14.78
N THR A 660 -38.36 27.79 16.08
CA THR A 660 -39.57 27.17 16.64
C THR A 660 -40.83 27.82 16.08
N GLY A 661 -40.83 29.15 15.98
CA GLY A 661 -41.96 29.93 15.39
C GLY A 661 -42.19 29.56 13.92
N GLU A 662 -41.14 29.57 13.09
CA GLU A 662 -41.23 29.18 11.67
C GLU A 662 -41.67 27.72 11.49
N PHE A 663 -41.14 26.84 12.33
CA PHE A 663 -41.50 25.42 12.32
C PHE A 663 -43.01 25.19 12.61
N LEU A 664 -43.56 25.92 13.59
CA LEU A 664 -44.98 25.88 13.88
C LEU A 664 -45.85 26.41 12.74
N LEU A 665 -45.41 27.47 12.07
CA LEU A 665 -46.10 28.04 10.90
C LEU A 665 -46.18 27.07 9.71
N ARG A 666 -45.20 26.17 9.58
CA ARG A 666 -45.16 25.17 8.50
C ARG A 666 -46.06 23.94 8.73
N ASN A 667 -46.77 23.92 9.87
CA ASN A 667 -47.70 22.83 10.24
C ASN A 667 -47.13 21.41 10.11
N ILE A 668 -45.89 21.22 10.55
CA ILE A 668 -45.23 19.91 10.50
C ILE A 668 -45.77 19.08 11.70
N GLU A 669 -46.63 18.12 11.42
CA GLU A 669 -47.22 17.23 12.42
C GLU A 669 -46.37 15.96 12.61
N ILE A 670 -46.05 15.63 13.85
CA ILE A 670 -45.46 14.35 14.24
C ILE A 670 -46.48 13.60 15.10
N PRO A 671 -46.94 12.44 14.71
CA PRO A 671 -47.96 11.69 15.47
C PRO A 671 -47.55 11.48 16.92
N GLY A 672 -48.40 11.98 17.84
CA GLY A 672 -48.22 11.79 19.28
C GLY A 672 -47.21 12.69 19.98
N VAL A 673 -46.58 13.67 19.28
CA VAL A 673 -45.63 14.61 19.87
C VAL A 673 -46.09 16.04 19.62
N PRO A 674 -46.13 16.92 20.63
CA PRO A 674 -46.42 18.34 20.41
C PRO A 674 -45.35 18.96 19.48
N PRO A 675 -45.75 19.76 18.46
CA PRO A 675 -44.82 20.28 17.45
C PRO A 675 -43.62 21.03 18.03
N GLU A 676 -43.86 21.84 19.09
CA GLU A 676 -42.77 22.58 19.76
C GLU A 676 -41.74 21.61 20.41
N LYS A 677 -42.19 20.56 21.08
CA LYS A 677 -41.29 19.54 21.63
C LYS A 677 -40.53 18.77 20.55
N ALA A 678 -41.21 18.50 19.43
CA ALA A 678 -40.58 17.83 18.29
C ALA A 678 -39.49 18.71 17.66
N CYS A 679 -39.73 20.02 17.53
CA CYS A 679 -38.75 20.98 17.05
C CYS A 679 -37.50 21.02 17.94
N LEU A 680 -37.65 21.22 19.24
CA LEU A 680 -36.55 21.28 20.18
C LEU A 680 -35.76 19.99 20.28
N ALA A 681 -36.45 18.82 20.28
CA ALA A 681 -35.78 17.53 20.23
C ALA A 681 -35.02 17.30 18.92
N GLY A 682 -35.57 17.76 17.78
CA GLY A 682 -34.91 17.71 16.49
C GLY A 682 -33.64 18.56 16.42
N ILE A 683 -33.68 19.78 16.95
CA ILE A 683 -32.52 20.67 17.09
C ILE A 683 -31.41 19.99 17.92
N GLU A 684 -31.78 19.41 19.07
CA GLU A 684 -30.82 18.72 19.93
C GLU A 684 -30.18 17.49 19.23
N ILE A 685 -30.98 16.74 18.48
CA ILE A 685 -30.46 15.62 17.65
C ILE A 685 -29.46 16.11 16.60
N LEU A 686 -29.78 17.21 15.88
CA LEU A 686 -28.87 17.78 14.87
C LEU A 686 -27.57 18.26 15.51
N ARG A 687 -27.63 18.83 16.73
CA ARG A 687 -26.45 19.23 17.50
C ARG A 687 -25.60 18.04 17.92
N GLN A 688 -26.21 17.01 18.49
CA GLN A 688 -25.52 15.77 18.86
C GLN A 688 -24.89 15.06 17.65
N GLN A 689 -25.51 15.19 16.48
CA GLN A 689 -24.98 14.72 15.21
C GLN A 689 -23.89 15.63 14.63
N ARG A 690 -23.57 16.74 15.31
CA ARG A 690 -22.58 17.72 14.87
C ARG A 690 -22.86 18.32 13.48
N LEU A 691 -24.13 18.46 13.11
CA LEU A 691 -24.54 19.09 11.85
C LEU A 691 -24.75 20.59 12.02
N ILE A 692 -25.10 21.07 13.22
CA ILE A 692 -25.28 22.47 13.57
C ILE A 692 -24.40 22.87 14.75
N ALA A 693 -24.14 24.17 14.88
CA ALA A 693 -23.42 24.78 15.99
C ALA A 693 -24.11 26.10 16.41
N LEU A 694 -23.75 26.61 17.58
CA LEU A 694 -24.07 28.00 17.97
C LEU A 694 -23.31 28.93 17.02
N ALA A 695 -24.01 29.98 16.55
CA ALA A 695 -23.45 30.97 15.64
C ALA A 695 -22.42 31.91 16.32
#